data_bb96f79dd7b68e455c28e935246925ae
#
_entry.id   bb96f79dd7b68e455c28e935246925ae
#
_cell.length_a   1.000
_cell.length_b   1.000
_cell.length_c   1.000
_cell.angle_alpha   90.00
_cell.angle_beta   90.00
_cell.angle_gamma   90.00
#
_symmetry.space_group_name_H-M   'P 1'
#
loop_
_entity.id
_entity.type
_entity.pdbx_description
1 polymer ?
#
loop_
_entity_poly.entity_id
_entity_poly.type
_entity_poly.pdbx_seq_one_letter_code
_entity_poly.pdbx_strand_id
1 'polypeptide(L)'
;MIDKMLIRGAKVHNLKNIDIDIPLGKIVGIAGVSGSGKSSLALGVLYAEGSRRYLEALSTYTRRRMTQAAKASVDEALYVPAALALHQRPGVPGIRSTFGTGTELLNSLRLMFSRLASHRCPNGHYLKPSLMVAAGKELVCQECGIHFYAPSAEELAFNSQGACSKCGGTGSVHTVDINTLVPDDSLSIDEGAVAPWNNLMWSLMTDVCREMGVRTNVPFCDLTAEEKEIVYHGPAVKKHIFYKAKNSNQAGELDFTYYNAVYTVENALAKVKDEKGMKRVEKFLKEDVCPECQGTRLSASARAPKLKGISLDEACTMTLTKLVGWVHDVPESLPEEMRPMAESICEAFFNTAKRLLDLGLGYLTLDRSAFTLSTGERQRMQLARAVRNRTTGVLYVLDEPSIGLHPSNIVGLTSVMRDLVADGNSVILVDHDTQILKESDWIVEMGPEAGAKGGYVIAQGTISSIKSNQVSQIGKFLSNEAKTKLRRCAEKNEMFENGVIHLSTSQIHTVKPLEVDIPKGRLTVVTGVSGSGKTTMILESLVPALEAYINGSAMPTHIRKVEAKGIAHVKLIDATPIGINVRSTVATYAGVHDELRKLYAKSATAKEKGYKASDFSYNTGALRCPGCDGTGVVNLDVQFLPDVNIPCPDCRGSRYARAAYDIKITNKTGISISLPELMDMDINSAIDFCKDMKIVYQKLNILKQLGLGYLTLGEETPSLSGGEAQRLKLASEIGKTQNDTVFVFDEPSIGLHPLDVQVLLGVFQALLDKGATVIVIEHDLDVISNADFVIDMGPGGGEAGGLVVASGTPQEIKENKNSITGKYL
;
A
#
# COMPACT_ATOMS: atom_id res chain seq x y z
N MET A 1 37.28 21.57 8.10
CA MET A 1 36.21 20.54 8.30
C MET A 1 35.61 20.23 6.94
N ILE A 2 35.34 18.99 6.65
CA ILE A 2 34.63 18.57 5.42
C ILE A 2 33.18 19.01 5.57
N ASP A 3 32.70 19.88 4.69
CA ASP A 3 31.36 20.49 4.76
C ASP A 3 30.43 20.06 3.60
N LYS A 4 30.95 19.25 2.66
CA LYS A 4 30.20 18.81 1.47
C LYS A 4 30.50 17.37 1.08
N MET A 5 29.52 16.71 0.52
CA MET A 5 29.64 15.49 -0.30
C MET A 5 29.95 15.91 -1.74
N LEU A 6 30.92 15.25 -2.37
CA LEU A 6 31.32 15.51 -3.75
C LEU A 6 30.98 14.30 -4.63
N ILE A 7 30.13 14.49 -5.61
CA ILE A 7 29.75 13.46 -6.61
C ILE A 7 30.20 13.94 -7.97
N ARG A 8 30.90 13.09 -8.72
CA ARG A 8 31.37 13.35 -10.07
C ARG A 8 30.98 12.23 -11.00
N GLY A 9 30.53 12.60 -12.20
CA GLY A 9 30.23 11.68 -13.26
C GLY A 9 29.10 10.71 -12.97
N ALA A 10 28.06 11.13 -12.29
CA ALA A 10 26.94 10.24 -11.96
C ALA A 10 26.07 9.92 -13.19
N LYS A 11 25.94 8.60 -13.48
CA LYS A 11 25.26 8.04 -14.67
C LYS A 11 24.23 6.98 -14.32
N VAL A 12 23.66 7.02 -13.11
CA VAL A 12 22.66 6.04 -12.64
C VAL A 12 21.31 6.32 -13.28
N HIS A 13 20.69 5.29 -13.85
CA HIS A 13 19.40 5.37 -14.56
C HIS A 13 19.39 6.48 -15.64
N ASN A 14 18.57 7.51 -15.44
CA ASN A 14 18.43 8.63 -16.39
C ASN A 14 19.41 9.78 -16.16
N LEU A 15 20.28 9.73 -15.14
CA LEU A 15 21.26 10.79 -14.87
C LEU A 15 22.26 10.97 -16.01
N LYS A 16 22.52 12.22 -16.37
CA LYS A 16 23.31 12.62 -17.56
C LYS A 16 24.72 13.06 -17.18
N ASN A 17 25.51 12.17 -16.56
CA ASN A 17 26.91 12.42 -16.19
C ASN A 17 27.05 13.70 -15.34
N ILE A 18 26.26 13.76 -14.25
CA ILE A 18 26.17 14.97 -13.42
C ILE A 18 27.29 15.05 -12.39
N ASP A 19 27.78 16.30 -12.20
CA ASP A 19 28.64 16.68 -11.09
C ASP A 19 27.88 17.55 -10.11
N ILE A 20 27.96 17.22 -8.81
CA ILE A 20 27.23 17.96 -7.78
C ILE A 20 27.95 17.97 -6.43
N ASP A 21 27.90 19.11 -5.75
CA ASP A 21 28.34 19.31 -4.38
C ASP A 21 27.14 19.50 -3.48
N ILE A 22 27.02 18.65 -2.43
CA ILE A 22 25.87 18.63 -1.53
C ILE A 22 26.35 18.93 -0.10
N PRO A 23 25.81 19.97 0.58
CA PRO A 23 26.27 20.32 1.93
C PRO A 23 25.93 19.24 2.96
N LEU A 24 26.84 19.04 3.93
CA LEU A 24 26.65 18.18 5.08
C LEU A 24 26.04 18.95 6.26
N GLY A 25 25.41 18.23 7.22
CA GLY A 25 24.81 18.83 8.41
C GLY A 25 23.64 19.77 8.10
N LYS A 26 22.92 19.50 7.03
CA LYS A 26 21.82 20.31 6.50
C LYS A 26 20.64 19.41 6.08
N ILE A 27 19.45 20.01 5.99
CA ILE A 27 18.32 19.45 5.25
C ILE A 27 18.45 19.91 3.79
N VAL A 28 18.71 18.97 2.90
CA VAL A 28 18.83 19.20 1.45
C VAL A 28 17.59 18.62 0.74
N GLY A 29 16.77 19.51 0.17
CA GLY A 29 15.62 19.13 -0.63
C GLY A 29 16.03 18.80 -2.07
N ILE A 30 15.62 17.65 -2.60
CA ILE A 30 15.74 17.31 -4.02
C ILE A 30 14.35 17.41 -4.65
N ALA A 31 14.17 18.42 -5.50
CA ALA A 31 12.92 18.74 -6.18
C ALA A 31 13.00 18.48 -7.69
N GLY A 32 11.87 18.54 -8.40
CA GLY A 32 11.78 18.42 -9.85
C GLY A 32 10.59 17.60 -10.30
N VAL A 33 10.23 17.65 -11.56
CA VAL A 33 9.08 16.91 -12.13
C VAL A 33 9.23 15.39 -11.98
N SER A 34 8.13 14.65 -12.01
CA SER A 34 8.13 13.17 -11.96
C SER A 34 9.01 12.62 -13.09
N GLY A 35 9.87 11.63 -12.78
CA GLY A 35 10.81 11.05 -13.77
C GLY A 35 12.02 11.91 -14.12
N SER A 36 12.30 13.04 -13.43
CA SER A 36 13.47 13.89 -13.70
C SER A 36 14.80 13.36 -13.16
N GLY A 37 14.81 12.29 -12.37
CA GLY A 37 16.02 11.68 -11.81
C GLY A 37 16.27 11.93 -10.33
N LYS A 38 15.30 12.45 -9.58
CA LYS A 38 15.40 12.70 -8.12
C LYS A 38 15.80 11.46 -7.33
N SER A 39 15.02 10.39 -7.45
CA SER A 39 15.30 9.13 -6.75
C SER A 39 16.57 8.45 -7.29
N SER A 40 16.93 8.68 -8.57
CA SER A 40 18.21 8.22 -9.12
C SER A 40 19.41 8.87 -8.43
N LEU A 41 19.33 10.16 -8.11
CA LEU A 41 20.36 10.87 -7.35
C LEU A 41 20.33 10.45 -5.87
N ALA A 42 19.16 10.52 -5.22
CA ALA A 42 19.04 10.30 -3.78
C ALA A 42 19.32 8.84 -3.39
N LEU A 43 18.60 7.89 -4.01
CA LEU A 43 18.70 6.47 -3.68
C LEU A 43 19.76 5.76 -4.52
N GLY A 44 19.79 6.03 -5.84
CA GLY A 44 20.70 5.36 -6.76
C GLY A 44 22.17 5.79 -6.62
N VAL A 45 22.45 6.99 -6.12
CA VAL A 45 23.81 7.47 -5.90
C VAL A 45 24.13 7.63 -4.43
N LEU A 46 23.48 8.57 -3.73
CA LEU A 46 23.88 8.95 -2.36
C LEU A 46 23.66 7.81 -1.35
N TYR A 47 22.47 7.21 -1.34
CA TYR A 47 22.21 6.09 -0.47
C TYR A 47 23.05 4.85 -0.86
N ALA A 48 23.13 4.53 -2.14
CA ALA A 48 23.89 3.37 -2.61
C ALA A 48 25.37 3.44 -2.18
N GLU A 49 26.03 4.60 -2.38
CA GLU A 49 27.44 4.80 -1.99
C GLU A 49 27.62 4.85 -0.46
N GLY A 50 26.72 5.53 0.27
CA GLY A 50 26.81 5.59 1.73
C GLY A 50 26.54 4.24 2.39
N SER A 51 25.54 3.49 1.91
CA SER A 51 25.23 2.14 2.37
C SER A 51 26.37 1.16 2.07
N ARG A 52 26.94 1.21 0.85
CA ARG A 52 28.06 0.35 0.47
C ARG A 52 29.27 0.54 1.37
N ARG A 53 29.67 1.78 1.64
CA ARG A 53 30.82 2.08 2.53
C ARG A 53 30.62 1.57 3.94
N TYR A 54 29.39 1.72 4.46
CA TYR A 54 29.05 1.16 5.78
C TYR A 54 29.18 -0.37 5.79
N LEU A 55 28.64 -1.04 4.76
CA LEU A 55 28.71 -2.50 4.65
C LEU A 55 30.14 -3.01 4.43
N GLU A 56 30.98 -2.28 3.72
CA GLU A 56 32.40 -2.63 3.51
C GLU A 56 33.22 -2.63 4.82
N ALA A 57 32.82 -1.82 5.80
CA ALA A 57 33.43 -1.79 7.14
C ALA A 57 33.01 -2.99 8.02
N LEU A 58 31.96 -3.75 7.65
CA LEU A 58 31.48 -4.89 8.41
C LEU A 58 32.19 -6.20 8.03
N SER A 59 32.15 -7.17 8.94
CA SER A 59 32.69 -8.51 8.68
C SER A 59 31.98 -9.18 7.48
N THR A 60 32.70 -10.05 6.75
CA THR A 60 32.17 -10.79 5.60
C THR A 60 30.90 -11.58 5.93
N TYR A 61 30.81 -12.14 7.15
CA TYR A 61 29.65 -12.88 7.62
C TYR A 61 28.42 -11.99 7.77
N THR A 62 28.56 -10.81 8.38
CA THR A 62 27.46 -9.83 8.55
C THR A 62 27.02 -9.27 7.20
N ARG A 63 28.00 -8.97 6.34
CA ARG A 63 27.76 -8.42 4.98
C ARG A 63 26.89 -9.34 4.13
N ARG A 64 27.10 -10.68 4.23
CA ARG A 64 26.31 -11.68 3.48
C ARG A 64 24.85 -11.77 3.90
N ARG A 65 24.48 -11.29 5.08
CA ARG A 65 23.11 -11.32 5.61
C ARG A 65 22.33 -10.02 5.43
N MET A 66 23.00 -8.98 4.92
CA MET A 66 22.37 -7.67 4.71
C MET A 66 22.15 -7.43 3.22
N THR A 67 21.00 -6.87 2.89
CA THR A 67 20.70 -6.43 1.52
C THR A 67 21.71 -5.38 1.08
N GLN A 68 22.45 -5.65 0.01
CA GLN A 68 23.43 -4.73 -0.53
C GLN A 68 22.79 -3.87 -1.61
N ALA A 69 22.98 -2.56 -1.53
CA ALA A 69 22.68 -1.67 -2.66
C ALA A 69 23.66 -1.96 -3.81
N ALA A 70 23.17 -1.94 -5.04
CA ALA A 70 24.03 -2.05 -6.21
C ALA A 70 25.04 -0.89 -6.22
N LYS A 71 26.27 -1.16 -6.72
CA LYS A 71 27.28 -0.11 -6.87
C LYS A 71 26.76 0.98 -7.82
N ALA A 72 26.81 2.22 -7.38
CA ALA A 72 26.40 3.35 -8.20
C ALA A 72 27.36 3.51 -9.40
N SER A 73 26.81 3.86 -10.57
CA SER A 73 27.61 4.23 -11.74
C SER A 73 28.03 5.70 -11.61
N VAL A 74 29.14 5.91 -10.90
CA VAL A 74 29.74 7.24 -10.66
C VAL A 74 31.24 7.15 -10.93
N ASP A 75 31.84 8.23 -11.44
CA ASP A 75 33.29 8.30 -11.65
C ASP A 75 33.99 8.49 -10.28
N GLU A 76 33.45 9.37 -9.42
CA GLU A 76 33.97 9.60 -8.07
C GLU A 76 32.86 10.02 -7.11
N ALA A 77 32.90 9.50 -5.88
CA ALA A 77 32.02 9.93 -4.78
C ALA A 77 32.85 10.07 -3.50
N LEU A 78 32.98 11.30 -2.97
CA LEU A 78 33.80 11.59 -1.78
C LEU A 78 32.92 12.09 -0.64
N TYR A 79 33.32 11.77 0.58
CA TYR A 79 32.75 12.25 1.83
C TYR A 79 31.26 11.92 2.04
N VAL A 80 30.75 10.91 1.35
CA VAL A 80 29.39 10.42 1.57
C VAL A 80 29.35 9.63 2.88
N PRO A 81 28.56 10.05 3.89
CA PRO A 81 28.44 9.32 5.16
C PRO A 81 27.78 7.97 5.00
N ALA A 82 27.84 7.14 6.04
CA ALA A 82 26.98 5.96 6.15
C ALA A 82 25.51 6.38 5.99
N ALA A 83 24.77 5.73 5.09
CA ALA A 83 23.44 6.17 4.72
C ALA A 83 22.35 5.19 5.13
N LEU A 84 21.22 5.73 5.59
CA LEU A 84 19.97 5.06 5.85
C LEU A 84 18.87 5.63 4.95
N ALA A 85 18.13 4.77 4.24
CA ALA A 85 17.03 5.22 3.40
C ALA A 85 15.67 4.82 3.96
N LEU A 86 14.73 5.73 3.88
CA LEU A 86 13.30 5.51 4.07
C LEU A 86 12.63 5.64 2.71
N HIS A 87 12.30 4.50 2.14
CA HIS A 87 11.71 4.41 0.81
C HIS A 87 10.25 4.87 0.81
N GLN A 88 9.79 5.40 -0.31
CA GLN A 88 8.40 5.79 -0.56
C GLN A 88 7.40 4.67 -0.23
N ARG A 89 7.75 3.43 -0.53
CA ARG A 89 6.93 2.24 -0.24
C ARG A 89 7.67 1.30 0.71
N PRO A 90 7.43 1.43 2.03
CA PRO A 90 7.95 0.45 2.97
C PRO A 90 7.40 -0.94 2.68
N GLY A 91 8.23 -1.97 2.85
CA GLY A 91 7.79 -3.36 2.72
C GLY A 91 6.57 -3.65 3.60
N VAL A 92 5.67 -4.50 3.13
CA VAL A 92 4.48 -4.90 3.89
C VAL A 92 4.93 -5.80 5.03
N PRO A 93 4.65 -5.44 6.30
CA PRO A 93 5.03 -6.24 7.45
C PRO A 93 4.28 -7.58 7.48
N GLY A 94 4.87 -8.58 8.13
CA GLY A 94 4.24 -9.88 8.33
C GLY A 94 2.95 -9.78 9.16
N ILE A 95 2.06 -10.78 9.04
CA ILE A 95 0.73 -10.85 9.67
C ILE A 95 0.75 -10.68 11.20
N ARG A 96 1.85 -11.05 11.87
CA ARG A 96 2.03 -10.87 13.31
C ARG A 96 2.55 -9.48 13.69
N SER A 97 2.86 -8.61 12.74
CA SER A 97 3.34 -7.28 13.02
C SER A 97 2.19 -6.34 13.36
N THR A 98 2.38 -5.56 14.42
CA THR A 98 1.45 -4.50 14.82
C THR A 98 2.16 -3.15 14.87
N PHE A 99 1.41 -2.06 14.98
CA PHE A 99 1.98 -0.73 15.22
C PHE A 99 2.87 -0.74 16.47
N GLY A 100 2.44 -1.39 17.57
CA GLY A 100 3.23 -1.51 18.79
C GLY A 100 4.54 -2.27 18.63
N THR A 101 4.59 -3.35 17.81
CA THR A 101 5.84 -4.07 17.54
C THR A 101 6.72 -3.30 16.54
N GLY A 102 6.14 -2.68 15.54
CA GLY A 102 6.85 -1.89 14.54
C GLY A 102 7.54 -0.65 15.12
N THR A 103 6.92 -0.02 16.13
CA THR A 103 7.47 1.15 16.87
C THR A 103 8.33 0.75 18.06
N GLU A 104 8.33 -0.52 18.46
CA GLU A 104 8.94 -1.07 19.68
C GLU A 104 8.33 -0.53 21.00
N LEU A 105 7.28 0.29 20.93
CA LEU A 105 6.57 0.76 22.14
C LEU A 105 6.00 -0.40 22.97
N LEU A 106 5.57 -1.48 22.29
CA LEU A 106 5.07 -2.67 22.95
C LEU A 106 6.14 -3.33 23.83
N ASN A 107 7.44 -3.21 23.49
CA ASN A 107 8.52 -3.75 24.31
C ASN A 107 8.60 -3.03 25.65
N SER A 108 8.53 -1.69 25.66
CA SER A 108 8.51 -0.90 26.88
C SER A 108 7.25 -1.18 27.70
N LEU A 109 6.10 -1.30 27.05
CA LEU A 109 4.83 -1.61 27.73
C LEU A 109 4.86 -3.02 28.37
N ARG A 110 5.36 -4.03 27.68
CA ARG A 110 5.55 -5.39 28.22
C ARG A 110 6.50 -5.38 29.43
N LEU A 111 7.56 -4.58 29.38
CA LEU A 111 8.48 -4.43 30.50
C LEU A 111 7.76 -3.81 31.71
N MET A 112 6.92 -2.78 31.51
CA MET A 112 6.07 -2.23 32.58
C MET A 112 5.18 -3.30 33.21
N PHE A 113 4.45 -4.07 32.38
CA PHE A 113 3.58 -5.13 32.87
C PHE A 113 4.34 -6.27 33.54
N SER A 114 5.55 -6.60 33.10
CA SER A 114 6.39 -7.62 33.72
C SER A 114 6.90 -7.19 35.10
N ARG A 115 7.31 -5.92 35.26
CA ARG A 115 8.06 -5.44 36.43
C ARG A 115 7.28 -4.60 37.40
N LEU A 116 6.17 -4.00 36.97
CA LEU A 116 5.43 -3.02 37.77
C LEU A 116 3.98 -3.44 38.06
N ALA A 117 3.48 -4.52 37.45
CA ALA A 117 2.11 -4.94 37.54
C ALA A 117 1.82 -5.78 38.79
N SER A 118 0.56 -5.90 39.14
CA SER A 118 0.03 -6.95 40.02
C SER A 118 0.01 -8.26 39.26
N HIS A 119 0.58 -9.32 39.83
CA HIS A 119 0.69 -10.62 39.17
C HIS A 119 -0.23 -11.63 39.82
N ARG A 120 -0.77 -12.53 39.00
CA ARG A 120 -1.67 -13.59 39.40
C ARG A 120 -0.90 -14.87 39.69
N CYS A 121 -1.04 -15.45 40.87
CA CYS A 121 -0.46 -16.77 41.19
C CYS A 121 -1.17 -17.87 40.42
N PRO A 122 -0.60 -19.10 40.29
CA PRO A 122 -1.22 -20.22 39.60
C PRO A 122 -2.62 -20.57 40.14
N ASN A 123 -2.91 -20.32 41.45
CA ASN A 123 -4.20 -20.55 42.06
C ASN A 123 -5.20 -19.39 41.90
N GLY A 124 -4.81 -18.33 41.19
CA GLY A 124 -5.75 -17.24 40.83
C GLY A 124 -5.68 -15.99 41.70
N HIS A 125 -4.91 -15.94 42.78
CA HIS A 125 -4.81 -14.79 43.67
C HIS A 125 -3.86 -13.72 43.10
N TYR A 126 -4.17 -12.45 43.28
CA TYR A 126 -3.36 -11.35 42.83
C TYR A 126 -2.41 -10.83 43.92
N LEU A 127 -1.11 -10.71 43.57
CA LEU A 127 -0.11 -10.08 44.40
C LEU A 127 0.07 -8.62 43.94
N LYS A 128 0.16 -7.70 44.92
CA LYS A 128 0.41 -6.29 44.66
C LYS A 128 1.83 -6.06 44.10
N PRO A 129 2.05 -4.96 43.37
CA PRO A 129 3.39 -4.56 42.94
C PRO A 129 4.35 -4.46 44.14
N SER A 130 5.57 -4.95 43.97
CA SER A 130 6.58 -4.92 45.03
C SER A 130 8.01 -4.94 44.44
N LEU A 131 9.03 -4.60 45.23
CA LEU A 131 10.42 -4.69 44.81
C LEU A 131 10.84 -6.10 44.37
N MET A 132 10.19 -7.15 44.91
CA MET A 132 10.42 -8.54 44.49
C MET A 132 9.98 -8.77 43.06
N VAL A 133 8.81 -8.24 42.68
CA VAL A 133 8.32 -8.22 41.30
C VAL A 133 9.28 -7.44 40.41
N ALA A 134 9.63 -6.24 40.82
CA ALA A 134 10.53 -5.36 40.07
C ALA A 134 11.90 -6.02 39.84
N ALA A 135 12.45 -6.69 40.84
CA ALA A 135 13.72 -7.42 40.76
C ALA A 135 13.63 -8.76 40.00
N GLY A 136 12.42 -9.22 39.64
CA GLY A 136 12.20 -10.52 38.99
C GLY A 136 12.57 -11.73 39.86
N LYS A 137 12.39 -11.58 41.19
CA LYS A 137 12.66 -12.65 42.15
C LYS A 137 11.44 -13.54 42.38
N GLU A 138 11.66 -14.67 43.02
CA GLU A 138 10.60 -15.59 43.41
C GLU A 138 9.57 -14.89 44.30
N LEU A 139 8.32 -15.09 44.03
CA LEU A 139 7.17 -14.56 44.75
C LEU A 139 6.49 -15.66 45.54
N VAL A 140 6.00 -15.34 46.72
CA VAL A 140 5.22 -16.24 47.56
C VAL A 140 3.83 -15.67 47.70
N CYS A 141 2.79 -16.42 47.31
CA CYS A 141 1.43 -16.00 47.48
C CYS A 141 1.02 -16.01 48.94
N GLN A 142 0.62 -14.89 49.47
CA GLN A 142 0.24 -14.77 50.90
C GLN A 142 -1.06 -15.51 51.24
N GLU A 143 -1.91 -15.77 50.24
CA GLU A 143 -3.19 -16.45 50.45
C GLU A 143 -3.10 -18.01 50.39
N CYS A 144 -2.22 -18.54 49.48
CA CYS A 144 -2.13 -19.99 49.28
C CYS A 144 -0.70 -20.55 49.41
N GLY A 145 0.29 -19.75 49.75
CA GLY A 145 1.67 -20.17 50.01
C GLY A 145 2.46 -20.65 48.79
N ILE A 146 1.87 -20.61 47.58
CA ILE A 146 2.53 -21.09 46.37
C ILE A 146 3.69 -20.16 45.95
N HIS A 147 4.81 -20.78 45.57
CA HIS A 147 5.96 -20.09 45.04
C HIS A 147 5.84 -20.00 43.52
N PHE A 148 6.10 -18.83 42.93
CA PHE A 148 6.04 -18.62 41.48
C PHE A 148 6.88 -17.40 41.09
N TYR A 149 7.11 -17.23 39.79
CA TYR A 149 7.79 -16.05 39.22
C TYR A 149 6.80 -15.21 38.43
N ALA A 150 6.97 -13.88 38.49
CA ALA A 150 6.26 -12.98 37.59
C ALA A 150 6.69 -13.26 36.15
N PRO A 151 5.77 -13.20 35.17
CA PRO A 151 6.12 -13.45 33.76
C PRO A 151 7.13 -12.41 33.27
N SER A 152 8.11 -12.87 32.52
CA SER A 152 9.10 -12.02 31.84
C SER A 152 8.42 -11.22 30.73
N ALA A 153 9.09 -10.20 30.22
CA ALA A 153 8.59 -9.42 29.08
C ALA A 153 8.44 -10.29 27.81
N GLU A 154 9.18 -11.38 27.70
CA GLU A 154 9.08 -12.35 26.59
C GLU A 154 7.85 -13.24 26.71
N GLU A 155 7.49 -13.66 27.93
CA GLU A 155 6.27 -14.41 28.22
C GLU A 155 4.99 -13.56 28.05
N LEU A 156 5.13 -12.24 27.92
CA LEU A 156 4.06 -11.31 27.56
C LEU A 156 4.01 -10.97 26.05
N ALA A 157 4.85 -11.62 25.23
CA ALA A 157 4.94 -11.35 23.81
C ALA A 157 4.07 -12.28 22.99
N PHE A 158 3.11 -11.75 22.23
CA PHE A 158 2.22 -12.55 21.38
C PHE A 158 2.91 -13.17 20.16
N ASN A 159 4.12 -12.72 19.82
CA ASN A 159 4.95 -13.32 18.78
C ASN A 159 5.99 -14.32 19.32
N SER A 160 5.91 -14.65 20.59
CA SER A 160 6.76 -15.59 21.30
C SER A 160 5.96 -16.42 22.31
N GLN A 161 6.40 -16.54 23.55
CA GLN A 161 5.81 -17.40 24.59
C GLN A 161 4.43 -16.95 25.07
N GLY A 162 4.10 -15.67 24.96
CA GLY A 162 2.79 -15.12 25.33
C GLY A 162 1.71 -15.29 24.24
N ALA A 163 2.00 -15.99 23.15
CA ALA A 163 1.04 -16.17 22.07
C ALA A 163 -0.18 -17.01 22.49
N CYS A 164 -1.36 -16.63 21.99
CA CYS A 164 -2.53 -17.49 22.09
C CYS A 164 -2.28 -18.83 21.38
N SER A 165 -2.57 -19.94 22.04
CA SER A 165 -2.32 -21.30 21.53
C SER A 165 -3.09 -21.60 20.24
N LYS A 166 -4.33 -21.08 20.13
CA LYS A 166 -5.22 -21.35 19.00
C LYS A 166 -4.83 -20.61 17.72
N CYS A 167 -4.52 -19.32 17.80
CA CYS A 167 -4.16 -18.50 16.63
C CYS A 167 -2.65 -18.29 16.46
N GLY A 168 -1.83 -18.79 17.37
CA GLY A 168 -0.38 -18.60 17.32
C GLY A 168 0.07 -17.14 17.32
N GLY A 169 -0.72 -16.23 17.93
CA GLY A 169 -0.44 -14.81 18.05
C GLY A 169 -0.87 -13.96 16.84
N THR A 170 -1.67 -14.49 15.92
CA THR A 170 -2.22 -13.72 14.80
C THR A 170 -3.45 -12.89 15.18
N GLY A 171 -4.22 -13.33 16.19
CA GLY A 171 -5.47 -12.71 16.62
C GLY A 171 -6.69 -13.18 15.82
N SER A 172 -6.49 -13.81 14.68
CA SER A 172 -7.51 -14.33 13.78
C SER A 172 -7.29 -15.81 13.50
N VAL A 173 -8.32 -16.47 13.00
CA VAL A 173 -8.29 -17.85 12.53
C VAL A 173 -9.00 -17.94 11.19
N HIS A 174 -8.50 -18.78 10.32
CA HIS A 174 -9.20 -19.09 9.08
C HIS A 174 -10.27 -20.13 9.36
N THR A 175 -11.52 -19.81 9.07
CA THR A 175 -12.66 -20.71 9.12
C THR A 175 -13.23 -20.91 7.72
N VAL A 176 -13.95 -22.01 7.53
CA VAL A 176 -14.56 -22.29 6.22
C VAL A 176 -15.75 -21.35 6.02
N ASP A 177 -15.79 -20.66 4.89
CA ASP A 177 -16.95 -19.86 4.48
C ASP A 177 -17.94 -20.75 3.74
N ILE A 178 -19.02 -21.10 4.41
CA ILE A 178 -20.07 -21.97 3.88
C ILE A 178 -20.66 -21.43 2.58
N ASN A 179 -20.77 -20.11 2.43
CA ASN A 179 -21.33 -19.46 1.25
C ASN A 179 -20.49 -19.69 -0.01
N THR A 180 -19.20 -19.97 0.14
CA THR A 180 -18.28 -20.22 -0.98
C THR A 180 -18.22 -21.69 -1.40
N LEU A 181 -18.77 -22.59 -0.59
CA LEU A 181 -18.75 -24.03 -0.89
C LEU A 181 -19.69 -24.39 -2.03
N VAL A 182 -20.81 -23.67 -2.16
CA VAL A 182 -21.78 -23.81 -3.25
C VAL A 182 -22.03 -22.43 -3.84
N PRO A 183 -21.17 -21.97 -4.77
CA PRO A 183 -21.27 -20.62 -5.34
C PRO A 183 -22.47 -20.45 -6.29
N ASP A 184 -22.97 -21.53 -6.87
CA ASP A 184 -24.14 -21.55 -7.74
C ASP A 184 -25.04 -22.73 -7.32
N ASP A 185 -26.11 -22.42 -6.61
CA ASP A 185 -27.07 -23.40 -6.10
C ASP A 185 -28.13 -23.85 -7.14
N SER A 186 -28.13 -23.23 -8.32
CA SER A 186 -28.93 -23.67 -9.48
C SER A 186 -28.35 -24.91 -10.14
N LEU A 187 -27.08 -25.21 -9.92
CA LEU A 187 -26.41 -26.42 -10.40
C LEU A 187 -26.70 -27.60 -9.48
N SER A 188 -26.71 -28.79 -10.05
CA SER A 188 -26.74 -30.06 -9.32
C SER A 188 -25.33 -30.44 -8.82
N ILE A 189 -25.22 -31.33 -7.84
CA ILE A 189 -23.95 -31.87 -7.36
C ILE A 189 -23.22 -32.60 -8.52
N ASP A 190 -23.94 -33.27 -9.39
CA ASP A 190 -23.40 -33.95 -10.59
C ASP A 190 -22.79 -32.96 -11.59
N GLU A 191 -23.35 -31.74 -11.67
CA GLU A 191 -22.84 -30.63 -12.50
C GLU A 191 -21.72 -29.82 -11.80
N GLY A 192 -21.46 -30.13 -10.54
CA GLY A 192 -20.35 -29.54 -9.81
C GLY A 192 -20.71 -28.39 -8.88
N ALA A 193 -21.93 -28.32 -8.37
CA ALA A 193 -22.37 -27.31 -7.41
C ALA A 193 -21.43 -27.18 -6.20
N VAL A 194 -20.89 -28.31 -5.69
CA VAL A 194 -19.98 -28.33 -4.54
C VAL A 194 -18.54 -28.08 -4.97
N ALA A 195 -18.15 -26.84 -5.00
CA ALA A 195 -16.86 -26.37 -5.52
C ALA A 195 -15.60 -27.00 -4.86
N PRO A 196 -15.53 -27.30 -3.53
CA PRO A 196 -14.39 -27.97 -2.92
C PRO A 196 -14.12 -29.37 -3.49
N TRP A 197 -15.16 -30.13 -3.82
CA TRP A 197 -14.98 -31.49 -4.36
C TRP A 197 -14.36 -31.47 -5.76
N ASN A 198 -14.62 -30.44 -6.55
CA ASN A 198 -14.06 -30.27 -7.88
C ASN A 198 -12.60 -29.77 -7.85
N ASN A 199 -12.25 -28.96 -6.85
CA ASN A 199 -10.98 -28.24 -6.82
C ASN A 199 -9.93 -28.85 -5.88
N LEU A 200 -10.36 -29.53 -4.81
CA LEU A 200 -9.48 -29.99 -3.71
C LEU A 200 -9.46 -31.51 -3.55
N MET A 201 -10.48 -32.24 -4.02
CA MET A 201 -10.60 -33.68 -3.93
C MET A 201 -10.93 -34.33 -5.27
N TRP A 202 -10.89 -35.63 -5.30
CA TRP A 202 -11.22 -36.44 -6.47
C TRP A 202 -12.72 -36.40 -6.77
N SER A 203 -13.08 -36.50 -8.04
CA SER A 203 -14.45 -36.48 -8.56
C SER A 203 -15.37 -37.60 -8.04
N LEU A 204 -14.80 -38.59 -7.32
CA LEU A 204 -15.54 -39.70 -6.68
C LEU A 204 -16.45 -39.26 -5.54
N MET A 205 -16.25 -38.06 -4.98
CA MET A 205 -17.04 -37.64 -3.82
C MET A 205 -18.52 -37.49 -4.14
N THR A 206 -18.88 -37.16 -5.40
CA THR A 206 -20.27 -37.12 -5.89
C THR A 206 -20.92 -38.50 -5.80
N ASP A 207 -20.23 -39.56 -6.22
CA ASP A 207 -20.75 -40.92 -6.19
C ASP A 207 -20.97 -41.41 -4.76
N VAL A 208 -19.99 -41.10 -3.88
CA VAL A 208 -20.11 -41.44 -2.44
C VAL A 208 -21.25 -40.66 -1.78
N CYS A 209 -21.45 -39.39 -2.13
CA CYS A 209 -22.52 -38.54 -1.63
C CYS A 209 -23.90 -39.11 -1.98
N ARG A 210 -24.06 -39.70 -3.18
CA ARG A 210 -25.27 -40.39 -3.60
C ARG A 210 -25.56 -41.60 -2.72
N GLU A 211 -24.54 -42.38 -2.33
CA GLU A 211 -24.66 -43.50 -1.39
C GLU A 211 -24.88 -43.06 0.08
N MET A 212 -24.73 -41.77 0.36
CA MET A 212 -25.15 -41.19 1.64
C MET A 212 -26.65 -40.81 1.66
N GLY A 213 -27.37 -41.01 0.56
CA GLY A 213 -28.81 -40.75 0.42
C GLY A 213 -29.16 -39.35 -0.08
N VAL A 214 -28.17 -38.61 -0.66
CA VAL A 214 -28.36 -37.26 -1.23
C VAL A 214 -28.67 -37.36 -2.72
N ARG A 215 -29.68 -36.62 -3.19
CA ARG A 215 -30.06 -36.53 -4.61
C ARG A 215 -29.06 -35.65 -5.36
N THR A 216 -28.07 -36.24 -6.03
CA THR A 216 -27.00 -35.51 -6.71
C THR A 216 -27.36 -34.93 -8.05
N ASN A 217 -28.51 -35.33 -8.63
CA ASN A 217 -28.97 -34.99 -10.00
C ASN A 217 -30.02 -33.86 -10.03
N VAL A 218 -30.34 -33.23 -8.89
CA VAL A 218 -31.29 -32.11 -8.83
C VAL A 218 -30.50 -30.83 -8.47
N PRO A 219 -30.99 -29.61 -8.79
CA PRO A 219 -30.40 -28.37 -8.35
C PRO A 219 -30.17 -28.36 -6.83
N PHE A 220 -29.05 -27.81 -6.39
CA PHE A 220 -28.68 -27.78 -4.98
C PHE A 220 -29.73 -27.03 -4.14
N CYS A 221 -30.35 -25.98 -4.68
CA CYS A 221 -31.44 -25.26 -4.03
C CYS A 221 -32.63 -26.16 -3.71
N ASP A 222 -32.90 -27.20 -4.50
CA ASP A 222 -34.02 -28.12 -4.34
C ASP A 222 -33.77 -29.33 -3.40
N LEU A 223 -32.57 -29.43 -2.84
CA LEU A 223 -32.23 -30.39 -1.81
C LEU A 223 -32.94 -30.04 -0.50
N THR A 224 -33.32 -31.08 0.24
CA THR A 224 -33.88 -30.90 1.57
C THR A 224 -32.84 -30.38 2.56
N ALA A 225 -33.29 -29.85 3.70
CA ALA A 225 -32.39 -29.38 4.76
C ALA A 225 -31.47 -30.52 5.28
N GLU A 226 -31.98 -31.74 5.34
CA GLU A 226 -31.22 -32.92 5.77
C GLU A 226 -30.16 -33.31 4.74
N GLU A 227 -30.48 -33.26 3.44
CA GLU A 227 -29.51 -33.51 2.35
C GLU A 227 -28.41 -32.45 2.33
N LYS A 228 -28.76 -31.18 2.52
CA LYS A 228 -27.78 -30.07 2.63
C LYS A 228 -26.87 -30.26 3.87
N GLU A 229 -27.44 -30.66 5.00
CA GLU A 229 -26.65 -30.93 6.19
C GLU A 229 -25.63 -32.09 5.98
N ILE A 230 -26.04 -33.15 5.26
CA ILE A 230 -25.10 -34.22 4.88
C ILE A 230 -23.95 -33.66 4.03
N VAL A 231 -24.24 -32.82 3.05
CA VAL A 231 -23.22 -32.23 2.18
C VAL A 231 -22.25 -31.36 2.95
N TYR A 232 -22.75 -30.52 3.86
CA TYR A 232 -21.92 -29.60 4.63
C TYR A 232 -21.19 -30.25 5.81
N HIS A 233 -21.88 -31.12 6.58
CA HIS A 233 -21.40 -31.60 7.88
C HIS A 233 -21.51 -33.12 8.08
N GLY A 234 -21.97 -33.89 7.09
CA GLY A 234 -22.15 -35.32 7.18
C GLY A 234 -20.93 -36.07 7.70
N PRO A 235 -21.12 -37.18 8.44
CA PRO A 235 -20.02 -37.93 9.05
C PRO A 235 -19.14 -38.63 8.02
N ALA A 236 -17.86 -38.78 8.34
CA ALA A 236 -16.92 -39.55 7.53
C ALA A 236 -17.22 -41.05 7.63
N VAL A 237 -17.97 -41.56 6.69
CA VAL A 237 -18.40 -42.98 6.62
C VAL A 237 -17.88 -43.62 5.36
N LYS A 238 -17.36 -44.86 5.47
CA LYS A 238 -16.92 -45.64 4.34
C LYS A 238 -18.12 -46.24 3.62
N LYS A 239 -18.26 -45.98 2.34
CA LYS A 239 -19.32 -46.47 1.46
C LYS A 239 -18.75 -47.28 0.31
N HIS A 240 -19.51 -48.26 -0.11
CA HIS A 240 -19.19 -49.04 -1.31
C HIS A 240 -19.80 -48.35 -2.53
N ILE A 241 -18.97 -48.00 -3.52
CA ILE A 241 -19.43 -47.29 -4.71
C ILE A 241 -19.06 -48.05 -5.99
N PHE A 242 -19.89 -47.91 -6.98
CA PHE A 242 -19.60 -48.38 -8.35
C PHE A 242 -19.00 -47.23 -9.15
N TYR A 243 -17.72 -47.36 -9.48
CA TYR A 243 -16.93 -46.33 -10.17
C TYR A 243 -16.85 -46.61 -11.67
N LYS A 244 -17.13 -45.60 -12.50
CA LYS A 244 -16.88 -45.59 -13.95
C LYS A 244 -15.95 -44.44 -14.32
N ALA A 245 -14.77 -44.73 -14.86
CA ALA A 245 -13.82 -43.73 -15.22
C ALA A 245 -14.30 -42.82 -16.36
N LYS A 246 -14.23 -41.50 -16.21
CA LYS A 246 -14.69 -40.53 -17.25
C LYS A 246 -13.94 -40.65 -18.57
N ASN A 247 -12.69 -41.13 -18.60
CA ASN A 247 -11.80 -41.15 -19.76
C ASN A 247 -11.38 -42.59 -20.21
N SER A 248 -11.95 -43.64 -19.63
CA SER A 248 -11.69 -45.04 -20.03
C SER A 248 -12.93 -45.89 -19.81
N ASN A 249 -13.05 -46.98 -20.51
CA ASN A 249 -14.15 -47.93 -20.31
C ASN A 249 -13.99 -48.85 -19.08
N GLN A 250 -13.13 -48.46 -18.14
CA GLN A 250 -12.93 -49.23 -16.91
C GLN A 250 -14.00 -48.87 -15.89
N ALA A 251 -14.69 -49.87 -15.39
CA ALA A 251 -15.66 -49.77 -14.29
C ALA A 251 -15.22 -50.78 -13.22
N GLY A 252 -15.39 -50.45 -11.97
CA GLY A 252 -15.05 -51.29 -10.82
C GLY A 252 -15.76 -50.86 -9.54
N GLU A 253 -15.73 -51.74 -8.57
CA GLU A 253 -16.28 -51.49 -7.24
C GLU A 253 -15.13 -51.00 -6.33
N LEU A 254 -15.41 -49.97 -5.54
CA LEU A 254 -14.44 -49.36 -4.65
C LEU A 254 -15.07 -48.94 -3.34
N ASP A 255 -14.43 -49.26 -2.23
CA ASP A 255 -14.78 -48.69 -0.95
C ASP A 255 -14.13 -47.33 -0.77
N PHE A 256 -14.94 -46.28 -0.61
CA PHE A 256 -14.43 -44.91 -0.45
C PHE A 256 -15.06 -44.23 0.77
N THR A 257 -14.27 -43.38 1.46
CA THR A 257 -14.76 -42.64 2.63
C THR A 257 -15.38 -41.33 2.18
N TYR A 258 -16.62 -41.09 2.62
CA TYR A 258 -17.29 -39.82 2.45
C TYR A 258 -16.58 -38.71 3.25
N TYR A 259 -16.34 -37.60 2.63
CA TYR A 259 -15.84 -36.38 3.28
C TYR A 259 -16.71 -35.21 2.86
N ASN A 260 -17.39 -34.62 3.84
CA ASN A 260 -18.25 -33.47 3.62
C ASN A 260 -17.46 -32.24 3.09
N ALA A 261 -18.17 -31.23 2.58
CA ALA A 261 -17.58 -30.07 1.94
C ALA A 261 -16.70 -29.26 2.90
N VAL A 262 -17.12 -29.07 4.14
CA VAL A 262 -16.34 -28.33 5.18
C VAL A 262 -15.05 -29.08 5.51
N TYR A 263 -15.13 -30.38 5.81
CA TYR A 263 -13.96 -31.20 6.11
C TYR A 263 -12.97 -31.24 4.95
N THR A 264 -13.47 -31.23 3.72
CA THR A 264 -12.62 -31.21 2.52
C THR A 264 -11.71 -29.98 2.52
N VAL A 265 -12.24 -28.81 2.85
CA VAL A 265 -11.49 -27.54 2.93
C VAL A 265 -10.53 -27.57 4.13
N GLU A 266 -11.00 -28.00 5.32
CA GLU A 266 -10.17 -28.10 6.55
C GLU A 266 -8.99 -29.05 6.36
N ASN A 267 -9.21 -30.21 5.77
CA ASN A 267 -8.17 -31.19 5.48
C ASN A 267 -7.17 -30.68 4.42
N ALA A 268 -7.65 -29.94 3.42
CA ALA A 268 -6.80 -29.31 2.45
C ALA A 268 -5.93 -28.23 3.10
N LEU A 269 -6.51 -27.38 3.96
CA LEU A 269 -5.82 -26.34 4.72
C LEU A 269 -4.72 -26.93 5.61
N ALA A 270 -5.03 -28.00 6.34
CA ALA A 270 -4.06 -28.69 7.21
C ALA A 270 -2.84 -29.28 6.45
N LYS A 271 -2.98 -29.54 5.14
CA LYS A 271 -1.95 -30.11 4.27
C LYS A 271 -1.20 -29.06 3.44
N VAL A 272 -1.55 -27.78 3.52
CA VAL A 272 -0.88 -26.70 2.80
C VAL A 272 0.59 -26.59 3.24
N LYS A 273 1.50 -26.66 2.27
CA LYS A 273 2.94 -26.54 2.50
C LYS A 273 3.57 -25.36 1.75
N ASP A 274 2.86 -24.80 0.77
CA ASP A 274 3.36 -23.75 -0.11
C ASP A 274 2.27 -22.73 -0.45
N GLU A 275 2.67 -21.61 -1.01
CA GLU A 275 1.77 -20.51 -1.42
C GLU A 275 0.75 -20.94 -2.48
N LYS A 276 1.13 -21.88 -3.38
CA LYS A 276 0.22 -22.40 -4.41
C LYS A 276 -0.91 -23.22 -3.79
N GLY A 277 -0.58 -24.03 -2.78
CA GLY A 277 -1.55 -24.77 -1.98
C GLY A 277 -2.51 -23.82 -1.27
N MET A 278 -1.97 -22.75 -0.64
CA MET A 278 -2.79 -21.76 0.07
C MET A 278 -3.78 -21.06 -0.87
N LYS A 279 -3.38 -20.59 -2.03
CA LYS A 279 -4.25 -19.95 -3.03
C LYS A 279 -5.42 -20.82 -3.51
N ARG A 280 -5.29 -22.15 -3.45
CA ARG A 280 -6.38 -23.08 -3.81
C ARG A 280 -7.46 -23.16 -2.73
N VAL A 281 -7.04 -23.04 -1.46
CA VAL A 281 -7.91 -23.20 -0.29
C VAL A 281 -8.51 -21.86 0.12
N GLU A 282 -7.75 -20.78 0.01
CA GLU A 282 -8.07 -19.41 0.45
C GLU A 282 -9.45 -18.92 0.00
N LYS A 283 -9.87 -19.27 -1.22
CA LYS A 283 -11.18 -18.89 -1.78
C LYS A 283 -12.39 -19.51 -1.03
N PHE A 284 -12.14 -20.51 -0.19
CA PHE A 284 -13.16 -21.15 0.66
C PHE A 284 -13.05 -20.77 2.12
N LEU A 285 -12.14 -19.86 2.45
CA LEU A 285 -11.88 -19.44 3.82
C LEU A 285 -12.34 -18.01 4.03
N LYS A 286 -12.83 -17.75 5.23
CA LYS A 286 -12.98 -16.41 5.79
C LYS A 286 -12.08 -16.27 7.00
N GLU A 287 -11.65 -15.05 7.24
CA GLU A 287 -10.87 -14.72 8.42
C GLU A 287 -11.83 -14.27 9.53
N ASP A 288 -11.92 -15.06 10.60
CA ASP A 288 -12.72 -14.75 11.77
C ASP A 288 -11.82 -14.40 12.97
N VAL A 289 -12.32 -13.57 13.88
CA VAL A 289 -11.64 -13.27 15.14
C VAL A 289 -11.43 -14.56 15.93
N CYS A 290 -10.22 -14.75 16.46
CA CYS A 290 -9.89 -15.94 17.24
C CYS A 290 -10.84 -16.07 18.45
N PRO A 291 -11.60 -17.15 18.59
CA PRO A 291 -12.58 -17.31 19.66
C PRO A 291 -11.97 -17.47 21.07
N GLU A 292 -10.69 -17.87 21.17
CA GLU A 292 -9.99 -18.02 22.44
C GLU A 292 -9.46 -16.69 22.98
N CYS A 293 -8.72 -15.94 22.14
CA CYS A 293 -8.13 -14.67 22.55
C CYS A 293 -8.97 -13.45 22.16
N GLN A 294 -10.03 -13.62 21.39
CA GLN A 294 -10.93 -12.55 20.92
C GLN A 294 -10.17 -11.36 20.27
N GLY A 295 -9.17 -11.70 19.44
CA GLY A 295 -8.37 -10.71 18.71
C GLY A 295 -7.15 -10.17 19.46
N THR A 296 -7.02 -10.39 20.77
CA THR A 296 -5.93 -9.83 21.60
C THR A 296 -4.55 -10.41 21.27
N ARG A 297 -4.49 -11.55 20.55
CA ARG A 297 -3.26 -12.30 20.18
C ARG A 297 -2.57 -12.97 21.36
N LEU A 298 -2.92 -12.61 22.61
CA LEU A 298 -2.27 -13.04 23.84
C LEU A 298 -2.96 -14.26 24.47
N SER A 299 -2.18 -15.11 25.09
CA SER A 299 -2.66 -16.19 25.94
C SER A 299 -3.35 -15.65 27.20
N ALA A 300 -4.16 -16.47 27.86
CA ALA A 300 -4.82 -16.08 29.11
C ALA A 300 -3.81 -15.71 30.21
N SER A 301 -2.67 -16.39 30.29
CA SER A 301 -1.58 -16.08 31.22
C SER A 301 -0.92 -14.74 30.95
N ALA A 302 -0.73 -14.39 29.68
CA ALA A 302 -0.14 -13.11 29.27
C ALA A 302 -1.08 -11.92 29.49
N ARG A 303 -2.41 -12.14 29.53
CA ARG A 303 -3.43 -11.14 29.88
C ARG A 303 -3.69 -11.01 31.39
N ALA A 304 -3.17 -11.94 32.20
CA ALA A 304 -3.42 -11.94 33.65
C ALA A 304 -2.80 -10.75 34.41
N PRO A 305 -1.58 -10.27 34.15
CA PRO A 305 -1.01 -9.14 34.86
C PRO A 305 -1.86 -7.88 34.74
N LYS A 306 -2.04 -7.15 35.87
CA LYS A 306 -2.83 -5.92 35.91
C LYS A 306 -1.97 -4.76 36.40
N LEU A 307 -1.90 -3.66 35.63
CA LEU A 307 -1.22 -2.41 36.00
C LEU A 307 -2.25 -1.29 36.03
N LYS A 308 -2.38 -0.58 37.15
CA LYS A 308 -3.48 0.37 37.37
C LYS A 308 -4.87 -0.26 37.08
N GLY A 309 -5.04 -1.56 37.39
CA GLY A 309 -6.31 -2.27 37.23
C GLY A 309 -6.62 -2.82 35.83
N ILE A 310 -5.84 -2.45 34.80
CA ILE A 310 -6.05 -2.93 33.40
C ILE A 310 -4.98 -3.94 32.99
N SER A 311 -5.29 -4.77 32.00
CA SER A 311 -4.40 -5.77 31.40
C SER A 311 -3.59 -5.19 30.25
N LEU A 312 -2.57 -5.94 29.79
CA LEU A 312 -1.75 -5.55 28.67
C LEU A 312 -2.55 -5.36 27.38
N ASP A 313 -3.48 -6.25 27.08
CA ASP A 313 -4.35 -6.16 25.90
C ASP A 313 -5.27 -4.93 25.98
N GLU A 314 -5.88 -4.66 27.15
CA GLU A 314 -6.67 -3.44 27.37
C GLU A 314 -5.84 -2.17 27.15
N ALA A 315 -4.59 -2.14 27.61
CA ALA A 315 -3.68 -1.03 27.37
C ALA A 315 -3.32 -0.88 25.86
N CYS A 316 -3.15 -2.00 25.14
CA CYS A 316 -2.84 -1.99 23.72
C CYS A 316 -3.97 -1.46 22.83
N THR A 317 -5.22 -1.52 23.26
CA THR A 317 -6.39 -0.98 22.55
C THR A 317 -6.58 0.52 22.73
N MET A 318 -5.86 1.14 23.67
CA MET A 318 -5.87 2.60 23.81
C MET A 318 -5.18 3.27 22.60
N THR A 319 -5.72 4.41 22.14
CA THR A 319 -4.97 5.27 21.22
C THR A 319 -3.66 5.71 21.87
N LEU A 320 -2.62 5.90 21.05
CA LEU A 320 -1.31 6.31 21.57
C LEU A 320 -1.40 7.57 22.45
N THR A 321 -2.26 8.53 22.06
CA THR A 321 -2.49 9.75 22.85
C THR A 321 -3.03 9.44 24.25
N LYS A 322 -4.04 8.55 24.36
CA LYS A 322 -4.58 8.11 25.65
C LYS A 322 -3.59 7.29 26.45
N LEU A 323 -2.87 6.39 25.77
CA LEU A 323 -1.87 5.52 26.40
C LEU A 323 -0.72 6.34 27.02
N VAL A 324 -0.27 7.39 26.34
CA VAL A 324 0.74 8.33 26.91
C VAL A 324 0.26 8.96 28.20
N GLY A 325 -0.98 9.46 28.24
CA GLY A 325 -1.58 10.00 29.47
C GLY A 325 -1.68 8.94 30.58
N TRP A 326 -2.10 7.72 30.24
CA TRP A 326 -2.22 6.62 31.20
C TRP A 326 -0.85 6.19 31.77
N VAL A 327 0.20 6.10 30.91
CA VAL A 327 1.58 5.78 31.34
C VAL A 327 2.16 6.86 32.23
N HIS A 328 1.81 8.13 31.99
CA HIS A 328 2.29 9.27 32.83
C HIS A 328 1.94 9.08 34.31
N ASP A 329 0.77 8.54 34.60
CA ASP A 329 0.31 8.34 35.97
C ASP A 329 0.74 6.99 36.58
N VAL A 330 1.51 6.14 35.86
CA VAL A 330 1.94 4.82 36.35
C VAL A 330 2.83 4.95 37.59
N PRO A 331 3.89 5.82 37.61
CA PRO A 331 4.76 5.91 38.77
C PRO A 331 4.02 6.27 40.06
N GLU A 332 3.05 7.19 39.99
CA GLU A 332 2.29 7.63 41.15
C GLU A 332 1.37 6.52 41.73
N SER A 333 0.97 5.56 40.89
CA SER A 333 0.12 4.42 41.28
C SER A 333 0.86 3.33 42.06
N LEU A 334 2.17 3.42 42.15
CA LEU A 334 3.05 2.39 42.70
C LEU A 334 3.60 2.79 44.10
N PRO A 335 4.05 1.79 44.90
CA PRO A 335 4.79 2.04 46.14
C PRO A 335 5.98 2.96 45.85
N GLU A 336 6.28 3.83 46.87
CA GLU A 336 7.31 4.88 46.73
C GLU A 336 8.69 4.33 46.34
N GLU A 337 9.06 3.17 46.87
CA GLU A 337 10.32 2.48 46.59
C GLU A 337 10.43 1.97 45.12
N MET A 338 9.34 1.84 44.40
CA MET A 338 9.33 1.39 43.00
C MET A 338 9.31 2.55 41.98
N ARG A 339 9.02 3.77 42.43
CA ARG A 339 8.82 4.94 41.56
C ARG A 339 10.05 5.26 40.69
N PRO A 340 11.32 5.27 41.22
CA PRO A 340 12.46 5.57 40.37
C PRO A 340 12.66 4.60 39.21
N MET A 341 12.37 3.32 39.42
CA MET A 341 12.41 2.31 38.34
C MET A 341 11.26 2.51 37.33
N ALA A 342 10.06 2.79 37.85
CA ALA A 342 8.90 3.05 36.99
C ALA A 342 9.15 4.31 36.13
N GLU A 343 9.66 5.39 36.69
CA GLU A 343 10.00 6.61 35.95
C GLU A 343 10.99 6.34 34.82
N SER A 344 12.05 5.57 35.09
CA SER A 344 13.05 5.21 34.07
C SER A 344 12.44 4.39 32.89
N ILE A 345 11.54 3.43 33.19
CA ILE A 345 10.86 2.64 32.15
C ILE A 345 9.87 3.52 31.37
N CYS A 346 9.12 4.37 32.07
CA CYS A 346 8.16 5.31 31.45
C CYS A 346 8.87 6.34 30.57
N GLU A 347 10.04 6.85 30.97
CA GLU A 347 10.85 7.79 30.18
C GLU A 347 11.27 7.16 28.83
N ALA A 348 11.72 5.90 28.84
CA ALA A 348 12.06 5.18 27.60
C ALA A 348 10.84 5.05 26.65
N PHE A 349 9.64 4.85 27.20
CA PHE A 349 8.40 4.85 26.45
C PHE A 349 8.09 6.24 25.87
N PHE A 350 8.15 7.30 26.69
CA PHE A 350 7.85 8.67 26.27
C PHE A 350 8.76 9.19 25.16
N ASN A 351 10.05 8.85 25.22
CA ASN A 351 11.03 9.25 24.19
C ASN A 351 10.67 8.72 22.80
N THR A 352 10.06 7.54 22.72
CA THR A 352 9.57 6.97 21.45
C THR A 352 8.18 7.52 21.11
N ALA A 353 7.27 7.57 22.08
CA ALA A 353 5.89 7.99 21.88
C ALA A 353 5.77 9.45 21.42
N LYS A 354 6.56 10.36 21.97
CA LYS A 354 6.58 11.77 21.58
C LYS A 354 6.77 11.96 20.09
N ARG A 355 7.76 11.30 19.50
CA ARG A 355 8.04 11.40 18.05
C ARG A 355 6.89 10.90 17.19
N LEU A 356 6.21 9.84 17.63
CA LEU A 356 5.03 9.32 16.94
C LEU A 356 3.85 10.29 17.04
N LEU A 357 3.69 10.97 18.18
CA LEU A 357 2.69 12.02 18.33
C LEU A 357 3.00 13.22 17.45
N ASP A 358 4.25 13.67 17.40
CA ASP A 358 4.71 14.77 16.53
C ASP A 358 4.47 14.44 15.04
N LEU A 359 4.64 13.18 14.66
CA LEU A 359 4.33 12.69 13.31
C LEU A 359 2.82 12.44 13.06
N GLY A 360 1.94 12.82 14.00
CA GLY A 360 0.49 12.72 13.83
C GLY A 360 -0.07 11.30 13.90
N LEU A 361 0.63 10.34 14.57
CA LEU A 361 0.19 8.95 14.71
C LEU A 361 -0.52 8.67 16.05
N GLY A 362 -0.91 9.72 16.79
CA GLY A 362 -1.51 9.63 18.11
C GLY A 362 -2.85 8.89 18.18
N TYR A 363 -3.55 8.78 17.07
CA TYR A 363 -4.84 8.07 16.94
C TYR A 363 -4.70 6.55 16.78
N LEU A 364 -3.50 6.03 16.47
CA LEU A 364 -3.28 4.60 16.30
C LEU A 364 -3.18 3.90 17.65
N THR A 365 -3.63 2.64 17.69
CA THR A 365 -3.54 1.75 18.85
C THR A 365 -2.37 0.77 18.67
N LEU A 366 -1.76 0.29 19.76
CA LEU A 366 -0.59 -0.60 19.66
C LEU A 366 -0.92 -1.96 19.07
N ASP A 367 -2.15 -2.43 19.20
CA ASP A 367 -2.64 -3.68 18.63
C ASP A 367 -2.99 -3.59 17.14
N ARG A 368 -3.07 -2.36 16.56
CA ARG A 368 -3.37 -2.15 15.13
C ARG A 368 -2.42 -2.95 14.27
N SER A 369 -2.96 -3.83 13.44
CA SER A 369 -2.17 -4.65 12.50
C SER A 369 -1.38 -3.78 11.53
N ALA A 370 -0.07 -4.02 11.41
CA ALA A 370 0.82 -3.17 10.62
C ALA A 370 0.53 -3.23 9.11
N PHE A 371 -0.05 -4.32 8.60
CA PHE A 371 -0.47 -4.43 7.21
C PHE A 371 -1.71 -3.58 6.87
N THR A 372 -2.53 -3.19 7.88
CA THR A 372 -3.69 -2.31 7.70
C THR A 372 -3.33 -0.83 7.75
N LEU A 373 -2.07 -0.50 8.02
CA LEU A 373 -1.58 0.87 8.00
C LEU A 373 -1.43 1.37 6.57
N SER A 374 -1.79 2.62 6.31
CA SER A 374 -1.52 3.29 5.04
C SER A 374 -0.02 3.38 4.77
N THR A 375 0.35 3.67 3.52
CA THR A 375 1.76 3.83 3.13
C THR A 375 2.43 4.93 3.93
N GLY A 376 1.77 6.10 4.09
CA GLY A 376 2.28 7.21 4.88
C GLY A 376 2.41 6.89 6.39
N GLU A 377 1.44 6.16 6.98
CA GLU A 377 1.54 5.71 8.38
C GLU A 377 2.73 4.77 8.59
N ARG A 378 2.94 3.81 7.69
CA ARG A 378 4.10 2.91 7.75
C ARG A 378 5.42 3.65 7.62
N GLN A 379 5.50 4.61 6.71
CA GLN A 379 6.70 5.43 6.51
C GLN A 379 7.03 6.28 7.74
N ARG A 380 6.03 6.94 8.34
CA ARG A 380 6.20 7.72 9.58
C ARG A 380 6.59 6.84 10.76
N MET A 381 6.01 5.64 10.87
CA MET A 381 6.41 4.66 11.88
C MET A 381 7.90 4.26 11.73
N GLN A 382 8.37 4.04 10.50
CA GLN A 382 9.78 3.74 10.24
C GLN A 382 10.68 4.94 10.54
N LEU A 383 10.25 6.16 10.19
CA LEU A 383 10.99 7.39 10.51
C LEU A 383 11.16 7.55 12.02
N ALA A 384 10.07 7.42 12.80
CA ALA A 384 10.14 7.51 14.25
C ALA A 384 11.11 6.48 14.85
N ARG A 385 11.16 5.26 14.27
CA ARG A 385 12.10 4.23 14.69
C ARG A 385 13.54 4.56 14.31
N ALA A 386 13.79 5.06 13.10
CA ALA A 386 15.14 5.41 12.63
C ALA A 386 15.79 6.52 13.48
N VAL A 387 14.98 7.49 13.91
CA VAL A 387 15.43 8.64 14.70
C VAL A 387 15.61 8.31 16.20
N ARG A 388 15.09 7.17 16.67
CA ARG A 388 15.20 6.77 18.10
C ARG A 388 16.64 6.63 18.59
N ASN A 389 17.49 6.07 17.76
CA ASN A 389 18.90 5.88 18.10
C ASN A 389 19.66 7.17 17.75
N ARG A 390 19.98 8.01 18.71
CA ARG A 390 20.76 9.25 18.54
C ARG A 390 22.14 8.95 17.91
N THR A 391 22.12 8.62 16.62
CA THR A 391 23.33 8.42 15.82
C THR A 391 23.83 9.77 15.33
N THR A 392 25.12 9.89 15.15
CA THR A 392 25.78 11.09 14.61
C THR A 392 26.56 10.75 13.35
N GLY A 393 26.66 11.68 12.42
CA GLY A 393 27.45 11.49 11.19
C GLY A 393 26.80 10.53 10.17
N VAL A 394 25.48 10.37 10.22
CA VAL A 394 24.69 9.53 9.30
C VAL A 394 23.99 10.42 8.27
N LEU A 395 23.87 9.90 7.06
CA LEU A 395 23.06 10.47 5.98
C LEU A 395 21.68 9.79 5.96
N TYR A 396 20.63 10.52 6.31
CA TYR A 396 19.26 10.06 6.17
C TYR A 396 18.69 10.46 4.80
N VAL A 397 18.26 9.50 4.02
CA VAL A 397 17.61 9.73 2.72
C VAL A 397 16.12 9.43 2.87
N LEU A 398 15.29 10.46 2.81
CA LEU A 398 13.85 10.40 2.98
C LEU A 398 13.19 10.57 1.60
N ASP A 399 12.52 9.53 1.13
CA ASP A 399 11.86 9.54 -0.17
C ASP A 399 10.36 9.76 0.00
N GLU A 400 9.91 10.98 -0.32
CA GLU A 400 8.54 11.49 -0.20
C GLU A 400 7.91 11.28 1.21
N PRO A 401 8.54 11.76 2.29
CA PRO A 401 8.02 11.55 3.64
C PRO A 401 6.73 12.33 3.94
N SER A 402 6.33 13.28 3.09
CA SER A 402 5.07 14.03 3.19
C SER A 402 3.84 13.27 2.72
N ILE A 403 4.01 12.06 2.14
CA ILE A 403 2.91 11.26 1.58
C ILE A 403 1.75 11.09 2.57
N GLY A 404 0.52 11.45 2.13
CA GLY A 404 -0.71 11.32 2.91
C GLY A 404 -0.72 12.16 4.19
N LEU A 405 0.15 13.19 4.27
CA LEU A 405 0.15 14.15 5.36
C LEU A 405 -0.78 15.32 5.05
N HIS A 406 -1.65 15.59 6.01
CA HIS A 406 -2.34 16.88 6.03
C HIS A 406 -1.31 18.00 6.35
N PRO A 407 -1.46 19.22 5.79
CA PRO A 407 -0.55 20.34 6.05
C PRO A 407 -0.22 20.59 7.53
N SER A 408 -1.18 20.39 8.43
CA SER A 408 -0.95 20.51 9.88
C SER A 408 0.11 19.54 10.45
N ASN A 409 0.37 18.41 9.78
CA ASN A 409 1.31 17.39 10.25
C ASN A 409 2.72 17.59 9.67
N ILE A 410 2.88 18.47 8.68
CA ILE A 410 4.20 18.79 8.09
C ILE A 410 5.12 19.43 9.14
N VAL A 411 4.57 20.23 10.05
CA VAL A 411 5.33 20.86 11.14
C VAL A 411 6.03 19.81 12.01
N GLY A 412 5.32 18.74 12.38
CA GLY A 412 5.89 17.64 13.17
C GLY A 412 7.00 16.90 12.41
N LEU A 413 6.79 16.63 11.12
CA LEU A 413 7.81 16.01 10.27
C LEU A 413 9.07 16.87 10.16
N THR A 414 8.90 18.18 9.98
CA THR A 414 10.01 19.15 9.94
C THR A 414 10.78 19.17 11.26
N SER A 415 10.08 19.16 12.40
CA SER A 415 10.72 19.08 13.72
C SER A 415 11.62 17.86 13.85
N VAL A 416 11.13 16.67 13.43
CA VAL A 416 11.92 15.42 13.44
C VAL A 416 13.17 15.53 12.57
N MET A 417 13.07 16.13 11.37
CA MET A 417 14.23 16.33 10.49
C MET A 417 15.24 17.32 11.10
N ARG A 418 14.77 18.38 11.74
CA ARG A 418 15.64 19.34 12.46
C ARG A 418 16.36 18.70 13.63
N ASP A 419 15.68 17.82 14.40
CA ASP A 419 16.31 17.05 15.48
C ASP A 419 17.44 16.16 14.93
N LEU A 420 17.24 15.49 13.80
CA LEU A 420 18.31 14.70 13.15
C LEU A 420 19.54 15.54 12.82
N VAL A 421 19.33 16.73 12.25
CA VAL A 421 20.43 17.65 11.90
C VAL A 421 21.11 18.17 13.17
N ALA A 422 20.34 18.50 14.21
CA ALA A 422 20.87 18.95 15.50
C ALA A 422 21.73 17.87 16.19
N ASP A 423 21.38 16.59 15.99
CA ASP A 423 22.18 15.44 16.46
C ASP A 423 23.46 15.20 15.59
N GLY A 424 23.78 16.08 14.64
CA GLY A 424 25.00 16.02 13.80
C GLY A 424 24.89 15.15 12.57
N ASN A 425 23.68 14.90 12.07
CA ASN A 425 23.41 14.13 10.85
C ASN A 425 23.14 15.04 9.63
N SER A 426 23.03 14.44 8.47
CA SER A 426 22.61 15.09 7.22
C SER A 426 21.30 14.47 6.75
N VAL A 427 20.41 15.29 6.18
CA VAL A 427 19.12 14.82 5.67
C VAL A 427 18.99 15.17 4.19
N ILE A 428 18.77 14.17 3.36
CA ILE A 428 18.34 14.32 1.96
C ILE A 428 16.83 14.07 1.92
N LEU A 429 16.09 15.07 1.50
CA LEU A 429 14.64 15.06 1.38
C LEU A 429 14.27 15.06 -0.11
N VAL A 430 13.75 13.97 -0.64
CA VAL A 430 13.10 13.96 -1.95
C VAL A 430 11.62 14.21 -1.72
N ASP A 431 11.13 15.35 -2.18
CA ASP A 431 9.71 15.67 -2.00
C ASP A 431 9.21 16.61 -3.10
N HIS A 432 7.89 16.71 -3.22
CA HIS A 432 7.19 17.59 -4.17
C HIS A 432 6.38 18.68 -3.47
N ASP A 433 6.06 18.47 -2.20
CA ASP A 433 5.29 19.41 -1.40
C ASP A 433 6.10 20.68 -1.14
N THR A 434 5.58 21.81 -1.61
CA THR A 434 6.23 23.10 -1.46
C THR A 434 6.32 23.57 -0.01
N GLN A 435 5.44 23.10 0.89
CA GLN A 435 5.50 23.47 2.30
C GLN A 435 6.73 22.85 2.98
N ILE A 436 6.97 21.55 2.75
CA ILE A 436 8.12 20.87 3.35
C ILE A 436 9.44 21.30 2.67
N LEU A 437 9.42 21.57 1.35
CA LEU A 437 10.60 22.08 0.64
C LEU A 437 11.04 23.48 1.13
N LYS A 438 10.11 24.33 1.57
CA LYS A 438 10.41 25.62 2.21
C LYS A 438 11.20 25.51 3.51
N GLU A 439 11.18 24.35 4.13
CA GLU A 439 11.92 24.08 5.37
C GLU A 439 13.35 23.53 5.13
N SER A 440 13.74 23.32 3.87
CA SER A 440 15.07 22.86 3.51
C SER A 440 16.10 24.00 3.63
N ASP A 441 17.35 23.69 3.97
CA ASP A 441 18.45 24.65 4.02
C ASP A 441 19.05 24.86 2.63
N TRP A 442 18.96 23.82 1.79
CA TRP A 442 19.49 23.78 0.42
C TRP A 442 18.56 23.00 -0.47
N ILE A 443 18.39 23.40 -1.71
CA ILE A 443 17.60 22.70 -2.71
C ILE A 443 18.49 22.33 -3.89
N VAL A 444 18.29 21.11 -4.40
CA VAL A 444 18.81 20.61 -5.67
C VAL A 444 17.60 20.32 -6.56
N GLU A 445 17.50 21.01 -7.68
CA GLU A 445 16.39 20.82 -8.61
C GLU A 445 16.84 20.03 -9.83
N MET A 446 16.15 18.90 -10.05
CA MET A 446 16.39 17.98 -11.15
C MET A 446 15.42 18.25 -12.31
N GLY A 447 15.91 18.18 -13.52
CA GLY A 447 15.09 18.47 -14.70
C GLY A 447 15.85 18.41 -16.02
N PRO A 448 15.41 19.22 -17.04
CA PRO A 448 14.23 20.11 -17.03
C PRO A 448 12.90 19.35 -17.22
N GLU A 449 12.93 18.16 -17.84
CA GLU A 449 11.79 17.32 -18.15
C GLU A 449 11.99 15.92 -17.54
N ALA A 450 11.05 15.02 -17.81
CA ALA A 450 11.10 13.62 -17.41
C ALA A 450 11.87 12.74 -18.41
N GLY A 451 12.30 11.56 -17.97
CA GLY A 451 12.87 10.51 -18.83
C GLY A 451 14.15 10.92 -19.56
N ALA A 452 14.19 10.72 -20.89
CA ALA A 452 15.39 10.95 -21.70
C ALA A 452 15.86 12.42 -21.72
N LYS A 453 14.96 13.37 -21.51
CA LYS A 453 15.24 14.81 -21.46
C LYS A 453 15.50 15.32 -20.04
N GLY A 454 15.31 14.48 -19.01
CA GLY A 454 15.66 14.76 -17.63
C GLY A 454 17.08 14.34 -17.27
N GLY A 455 17.36 14.23 -16.00
CA GLY A 455 18.62 13.72 -15.47
C GLY A 455 19.73 14.76 -15.31
N TYR A 456 19.40 16.05 -15.39
CA TYR A 456 20.31 17.17 -15.14
C TYR A 456 19.96 17.88 -13.82
N VAL A 457 20.95 18.52 -13.21
CA VAL A 457 20.75 19.52 -12.17
C VAL A 457 20.52 20.87 -12.86
N ILE A 458 19.30 21.41 -12.78
CA ILE A 458 18.92 22.67 -13.44
C ILE A 458 19.12 23.89 -12.52
N ALA A 459 19.02 23.68 -11.21
CA ALA A 459 19.28 24.70 -10.21
C ALA A 459 19.74 24.07 -8.89
N GLN A 460 20.59 24.75 -8.13
CA GLN A 460 20.91 24.39 -6.74
C GLN A 460 21.26 25.64 -5.93
N GLY A 461 20.94 25.60 -4.64
CA GLY A 461 21.25 26.71 -3.74
C GLY A 461 20.29 26.80 -2.57
N THR A 462 20.37 27.92 -1.82
CA THR A 462 19.43 28.24 -0.77
C THR A 462 18.04 28.54 -1.34
N ILE A 463 17.00 28.44 -0.51
CA ILE A 463 15.61 28.74 -0.94
C ILE A 463 15.50 30.12 -1.60
N SER A 464 16.18 31.14 -1.04
CA SER A 464 16.19 32.48 -1.63
C SER A 464 16.80 32.51 -3.03
N SER A 465 17.90 31.75 -3.23
CA SER A 465 18.55 31.61 -4.53
C SER A 465 17.64 30.92 -5.55
N ILE A 466 16.95 29.84 -5.13
CA ILE A 466 16.03 29.11 -6.01
C ILE A 466 14.82 29.96 -6.41
N LYS A 467 14.23 30.71 -5.46
CA LYS A 467 13.12 31.64 -5.75
C LYS A 467 13.45 32.71 -6.79
N SER A 468 14.70 33.20 -6.80
CA SER A 468 15.16 34.21 -7.74
C SER A 468 15.70 33.65 -9.07
N ASN A 469 15.86 32.33 -9.18
CA ASN A 469 16.42 31.67 -10.35
C ASN A 469 15.35 31.50 -11.44
N GLN A 470 15.53 32.15 -12.59
CA GLN A 470 14.59 32.08 -13.70
C GLN A 470 14.50 30.71 -14.39
N VAL A 471 15.53 29.86 -14.27
CA VAL A 471 15.55 28.50 -14.83
C VAL A 471 14.80 27.53 -13.92
N SER A 472 14.70 27.85 -12.62
CA SER A 472 14.02 27.01 -11.65
C SER A 472 12.52 26.90 -11.95
N GLN A 473 12.03 25.68 -12.04
CA GLN A 473 10.60 25.38 -12.22
C GLN A 473 9.86 25.43 -10.89
N ILE A 474 10.50 24.94 -9.80
CA ILE A 474 9.90 24.95 -8.46
C ILE A 474 9.94 26.32 -7.80
N GLY A 475 10.87 27.20 -8.19
CA GLY A 475 11.07 28.53 -7.60
C GLY A 475 9.82 29.39 -7.60
N LYS A 476 9.04 29.36 -8.68
CA LYS A 476 7.77 30.08 -8.83
C LYS A 476 6.69 29.61 -7.85
N PHE A 477 6.69 28.34 -7.48
CA PHE A 477 5.76 27.78 -6.48
C PHE A 477 6.23 28.07 -5.06
N LEU A 478 7.54 28.09 -4.83
CA LEU A 478 8.12 28.46 -3.54
C LEU A 478 7.90 29.95 -3.23
N SER A 479 7.87 30.83 -4.23
CA SER A 479 7.60 32.28 -4.07
C SER A 479 6.11 32.61 -3.95
N ASN A 480 5.21 31.64 -4.14
CA ASN A 480 3.75 31.83 -4.25
C ASN A 480 3.31 32.71 -5.45
N GLU A 481 4.19 32.94 -6.42
CA GLU A 481 3.87 33.69 -7.65
C GLU A 481 3.01 32.85 -8.62
N ALA A 482 3.25 31.55 -8.66
CA ALA A 482 2.44 30.61 -9.43
C ALA A 482 1.28 30.10 -8.56
N LYS A 483 0.05 30.46 -8.93
CA LYS A 483 -1.16 29.86 -8.35
C LYS A 483 -1.70 28.81 -9.31
N THR A 484 -2.00 27.63 -8.80
CA THR A 484 -2.51 26.51 -9.59
C THR A 484 -4.01 26.61 -9.89
N LYS A 485 -4.61 27.83 -9.91
CA LYS A 485 -6.02 27.96 -10.24
C LYS A 485 -6.23 27.84 -11.75
N LEU A 486 -6.59 26.64 -12.20
CA LEU A 486 -6.71 26.29 -13.62
C LEU A 486 -8.15 25.97 -14.05
N ARG A 487 -9.05 25.76 -13.09
CA ARG A 487 -10.43 25.36 -13.33
C ARG A 487 -11.43 26.49 -13.02
N ARG A 488 -12.45 26.62 -13.86
CA ARG A 488 -13.67 27.33 -13.46
C ARG A 488 -14.51 26.38 -12.61
N CYS A 489 -14.52 26.60 -11.29
CA CYS A 489 -15.37 25.87 -10.37
C CYS A 489 -16.83 26.31 -10.54
N ALA A 490 -17.78 25.42 -10.24
CA ALA A 490 -19.22 25.74 -10.25
C ALA A 490 -19.55 26.79 -9.19
N GLU A 491 -20.50 27.64 -9.51
CA GLU A 491 -21.08 28.58 -8.54
C GLU A 491 -21.99 27.83 -7.55
N LYS A 492 -22.21 28.40 -6.38
CA LYS A 492 -22.99 27.78 -5.31
C LYS A 492 -24.42 27.41 -5.74
N ASN A 493 -25.06 28.26 -6.55
CA ASN A 493 -26.40 28.04 -7.09
C ASN A 493 -26.46 26.92 -8.14
N GLU A 494 -25.36 26.63 -8.84
CA GLU A 494 -25.27 25.59 -9.87
C GLU A 494 -24.82 24.23 -9.31
N MET A 495 -24.45 24.16 -8.02
CA MET A 495 -23.76 23.03 -7.44
C MET A 495 -24.53 21.71 -7.59
N PHE A 496 -25.82 21.70 -7.35
CA PHE A 496 -26.68 20.50 -7.34
C PHE A 496 -27.62 20.40 -8.54
N GLU A 497 -27.45 21.20 -9.60
CA GLU A 497 -28.30 21.17 -10.80
C GLU A 497 -28.37 19.80 -11.47
N ASN A 498 -27.28 19.03 -11.47
CA ASN A 498 -27.21 17.69 -12.06
C ASN A 498 -27.74 16.61 -11.12
N GLY A 499 -28.25 16.99 -9.93
CA GLY A 499 -28.73 16.07 -8.90
C GLY A 499 -27.70 15.82 -7.79
N VAL A 500 -28.05 14.92 -6.90
CA VAL A 500 -27.30 14.63 -5.67
C VAL A 500 -27.10 13.13 -5.49
N ILE A 501 -25.99 12.75 -4.88
CA ILE A 501 -25.78 11.44 -4.26
C ILE A 501 -25.91 11.67 -2.75
N HIS A 502 -26.92 11.06 -2.14
CA HIS A 502 -27.15 11.16 -0.70
C HIS A 502 -26.63 9.89 0.00
N LEU A 503 -25.87 10.06 1.07
CA LEU A 503 -25.37 8.97 1.91
C LEU A 503 -25.71 9.26 3.38
N SER A 504 -26.35 8.32 4.05
CA SER A 504 -26.57 8.31 5.50
C SER A 504 -26.04 7.03 6.11
N THR A 505 -25.22 7.16 7.17
CA THR A 505 -24.58 6.03 7.83
C THR A 505 -24.88 6.00 9.33
N SER A 506 -24.83 4.81 9.92
CA SER A 506 -24.63 4.62 11.35
C SER A 506 -23.13 4.70 11.66
N GLN A 507 -22.76 4.51 12.92
CA GLN A 507 -21.34 4.51 13.30
C GLN A 507 -20.60 3.33 12.66
N ILE A 508 -19.41 3.64 12.09
CA ILE A 508 -18.45 2.65 11.61
C ILE A 508 -17.04 3.04 12.07
N HIS A 509 -16.35 2.15 12.76
CA HIS A 509 -15.04 2.44 13.39
C HIS A 509 -15.12 3.72 14.23
N THR A 510 -14.28 4.69 13.93
CA THR A 510 -14.27 6.03 14.57
C THR A 510 -15.19 7.05 13.90
N VAL A 511 -15.75 6.73 12.73
CA VAL A 511 -16.68 7.59 12.01
C VAL A 511 -18.04 7.53 12.68
N LYS A 512 -18.51 8.66 13.16
CA LYS A 512 -19.81 8.84 13.82
C LYS A 512 -20.94 8.81 12.78
N PRO A 513 -22.21 8.61 13.18
CA PRO A 513 -23.32 8.71 12.26
C PRO A 513 -23.27 10.03 11.50
N LEU A 514 -23.37 9.96 10.19
CA LEU A 514 -23.29 11.14 9.33
C LEU A 514 -24.31 11.08 8.20
N GLU A 515 -24.66 12.26 7.71
CA GLU A 515 -25.39 12.46 6.48
C GLU A 515 -24.62 13.42 5.59
N VAL A 516 -24.48 13.08 4.32
CA VAL A 516 -23.73 13.89 3.37
C VAL A 516 -24.39 13.84 1.99
N ASP A 517 -24.45 15.01 1.36
CA ASP A 517 -24.92 15.23 0.00
C ASP A 517 -23.74 15.56 -0.90
N ILE A 518 -23.54 14.77 -1.96
CA ILE A 518 -22.46 14.93 -2.92
C ILE A 518 -23.05 15.34 -4.27
N PRO A 519 -22.63 16.50 -4.86
CA PRO A 519 -23.16 16.96 -6.13
C PRO A 519 -22.73 16.08 -7.29
N LYS A 520 -23.66 15.74 -8.19
CA LYS A 520 -23.39 14.96 -9.40
C LYS A 520 -22.79 15.84 -10.50
N GLY A 521 -21.92 15.24 -11.33
CA GLY A 521 -21.27 15.94 -12.43
C GLY A 521 -20.32 17.05 -11.98
N ARG A 522 -19.78 16.95 -10.77
CA ARG A 522 -18.89 17.93 -10.14
C ARG A 522 -17.64 17.23 -9.59
N LEU A 523 -16.60 18.03 -9.33
CA LEU A 523 -15.40 17.59 -8.60
C LEU A 523 -15.64 17.82 -7.11
N THR A 524 -15.86 16.76 -6.37
CA THR A 524 -15.95 16.78 -4.91
C THR A 524 -14.63 16.30 -4.30
N VAL A 525 -14.03 17.09 -3.43
CA VAL A 525 -12.84 16.70 -2.68
C VAL A 525 -13.20 16.42 -1.22
N VAL A 526 -12.80 15.23 -0.74
CA VAL A 526 -12.95 14.85 0.67
C VAL A 526 -11.58 14.99 1.34
N THR A 527 -11.50 15.93 2.27
CA THR A 527 -10.25 16.29 2.96
C THR A 527 -10.39 16.20 4.47
N GLY A 528 -9.34 16.56 5.19
CA GLY A 528 -9.27 16.56 6.66
C GLY A 528 -8.00 15.92 7.18
N VAL A 529 -7.73 16.06 8.48
CA VAL A 529 -6.51 15.55 9.11
C VAL A 529 -6.35 14.03 8.97
N SER A 530 -5.13 13.53 9.12
CA SER A 530 -4.87 12.08 9.07
C SER A 530 -5.66 11.36 10.17
N GLY A 531 -6.31 10.22 9.81
CA GLY A 531 -7.16 9.47 10.74
C GLY A 531 -8.53 10.08 11.03
N SER A 532 -8.98 11.13 10.32
CA SER A 532 -10.31 11.73 10.50
C SER A 532 -11.48 10.90 9.94
N GLY A 533 -11.19 9.78 9.23
CA GLY A 533 -12.20 8.87 8.72
C GLY A 533 -12.57 9.05 7.24
N LYS A 534 -11.80 9.81 6.45
CA LYS A 534 -12.02 10.01 4.99
C LYS A 534 -12.15 8.70 4.22
N THR A 535 -11.15 7.84 4.36
CA THR A 535 -11.11 6.53 3.68
C THR A 535 -12.29 5.66 4.09
N THR A 536 -12.64 5.64 5.37
CA THR A 536 -13.81 4.89 5.88
C THR A 536 -15.12 5.44 5.31
N MET A 537 -15.29 6.76 5.24
CA MET A 537 -16.50 7.37 4.67
C MET A 537 -16.64 7.04 3.17
N ILE A 538 -15.55 7.10 2.42
CA ILE A 538 -15.59 6.90 0.96
C ILE A 538 -15.43 5.44 0.57
N LEU A 539 -14.33 4.78 0.96
CA LEU A 539 -13.99 3.44 0.46
C LEU A 539 -14.73 2.32 1.20
N GLU A 540 -15.04 2.51 2.49
CA GLU A 540 -15.74 1.49 3.26
C GLU A 540 -17.26 1.74 3.37
N SER A 541 -17.74 2.96 3.05
CA SER A 541 -19.15 3.30 3.13
C SER A 541 -19.76 3.67 1.77
N LEU A 542 -19.32 4.77 1.14
CA LEU A 542 -19.95 5.27 -0.10
C LEU A 542 -19.78 4.29 -1.28
N VAL A 543 -18.56 3.80 -1.54
CA VAL A 543 -18.30 2.90 -2.68
C VAL A 543 -19.09 1.61 -2.54
N PRO A 544 -19.02 0.85 -1.42
CA PRO A 544 -19.80 -0.37 -1.26
C PRO A 544 -21.33 -0.12 -1.29
N ALA A 545 -21.79 1.03 -0.76
CA ALA A 545 -23.20 1.38 -0.81
C ALA A 545 -23.69 1.63 -2.25
N LEU A 546 -22.88 2.35 -3.06
CA LEU A 546 -23.20 2.56 -4.47
C LEU A 546 -23.16 1.26 -5.28
N GLU A 547 -22.17 0.40 -5.05
CA GLU A 547 -22.11 -0.92 -5.68
C GLU A 547 -23.33 -1.79 -5.33
N ALA A 548 -23.72 -1.81 -4.05
CA ALA A 548 -24.92 -2.51 -3.60
C ALA A 548 -26.20 -1.92 -4.23
N TYR A 549 -26.31 -0.59 -4.30
CA TYR A 549 -27.41 0.11 -4.92
C TYR A 549 -27.55 -0.22 -6.42
N ILE A 550 -26.44 -0.23 -7.15
CA ILE A 550 -26.39 -0.51 -8.59
C ILE A 550 -26.72 -1.98 -8.88
N ASN A 551 -26.13 -2.90 -8.10
CA ASN A 551 -26.26 -4.33 -8.34
C ASN A 551 -27.52 -4.94 -7.70
N GLY A 552 -28.26 -4.17 -6.88
CA GLY A 552 -29.43 -4.67 -6.13
C GLY A 552 -29.05 -5.68 -5.05
N SER A 553 -27.80 -5.65 -4.57
CA SER A 553 -27.29 -6.55 -3.53
C SER A 553 -27.55 -6.01 -2.13
N ALA A 554 -27.28 -6.82 -1.08
CA ALA A 554 -27.48 -6.43 0.31
C ALA A 554 -26.60 -5.22 0.67
N MET A 555 -27.20 -4.21 1.30
CA MET A 555 -26.48 -3.03 1.77
C MET A 555 -25.56 -3.40 2.94
N PRO A 556 -24.36 -2.77 3.05
CA PRO A 556 -23.53 -2.89 4.24
C PRO A 556 -24.34 -2.48 5.50
N THR A 557 -24.16 -3.17 6.60
CA THR A 557 -24.98 -3.03 7.82
C THR A 557 -24.99 -1.65 8.46
N HIS A 558 -23.92 -0.87 8.23
CA HIS A 558 -23.78 0.49 8.74
C HIS A 558 -24.40 1.56 7.82
N ILE A 559 -24.84 1.20 6.60
CA ILE A 559 -25.52 2.12 5.68
C ILE A 559 -26.99 2.19 6.04
N ARG A 560 -27.48 3.38 6.40
CA ARG A 560 -28.89 3.65 6.67
C ARG A 560 -29.66 3.95 5.40
N LYS A 561 -29.04 4.75 4.53
CA LYS A 561 -29.66 5.20 3.29
C LYS A 561 -28.60 5.57 2.27
N VAL A 562 -28.83 5.21 1.01
CA VAL A 562 -28.12 5.73 -0.15
C VAL A 562 -29.13 6.03 -1.26
N GLU A 563 -29.01 7.22 -1.84
CA GLU A 563 -29.79 7.61 -3.02
C GLU A 563 -28.82 8.13 -4.08
N ALA A 564 -28.80 7.49 -5.25
CA ALA A 564 -27.88 7.80 -6.33
C ALA A 564 -28.58 7.64 -7.69
N LYS A 565 -29.73 8.30 -7.86
CA LYS A 565 -30.55 8.17 -9.08
C LYS A 565 -29.74 8.49 -10.33
N GLY A 566 -29.72 7.56 -11.30
CA GLY A 566 -29.04 7.70 -12.60
C GLY A 566 -27.53 7.44 -12.53
N ILE A 567 -27.01 6.83 -11.47
CA ILE A 567 -25.66 6.24 -11.42
C ILE A 567 -25.77 4.77 -11.73
N ALA A 568 -24.99 4.30 -12.70
CA ALA A 568 -24.93 2.91 -13.16
C ALA A 568 -23.55 2.27 -12.94
N HIS A 569 -22.51 3.08 -12.75
CA HIS A 569 -21.14 2.57 -12.57
C HIS A 569 -20.39 3.34 -11.50
N VAL A 570 -19.61 2.59 -10.70
CA VAL A 570 -18.62 3.15 -9.76
C VAL A 570 -17.24 2.61 -10.11
N LYS A 571 -16.24 3.48 -10.16
CA LYS A 571 -14.86 3.12 -10.51
C LYS A 571 -13.90 3.69 -9.47
N LEU A 572 -13.29 2.79 -8.71
CA LEU A 572 -12.24 3.13 -7.77
C LEU A 572 -10.88 3.16 -8.47
N ILE A 573 -10.18 4.28 -8.36
CA ILE A 573 -8.83 4.50 -8.88
C ILE A 573 -7.91 4.75 -7.69
N ASP A 574 -7.29 3.70 -7.22
CA ASP A 574 -6.38 3.71 -6.08
C ASP A 574 -4.91 3.51 -6.50
N ALA A 575 -3.98 3.73 -5.57
CA ALA A 575 -2.54 3.59 -5.79
C ALA A 575 -2.05 2.12 -5.74
N THR A 576 -2.95 1.13 -5.70
CA THR A 576 -2.54 -0.29 -5.73
C THR A 576 -1.77 -0.60 -7.01
N PRO A 577 -0.68 -1.38 -6.93
CA PRO A 577 0.10 -1.74 -8.11
C PRO A 577 -0.76 -2.39 -9.19
N ILE A 578 -0.51 -2.00 -10.44
CA ILE A 578 -1.14 -2.62 -11.60
C ILE A 578 -0.41 -3.93 -11.90
N GLY A 579 -1.03 -5.05 -11.51
CA GLY A 579 -0.47 -6.38 -11.75
C GLY A 579 0.73 -6.72 -10.86
N ILE A 580 0.83 -7.97 -10.46
CA ILE A 580 1.94 -8.51 -9.66
C ILE A 580 3.01 -9.12 -10.58
N ASN A 581 2.73 -9.21 -11.88
CA ASN A 581 3.54 -9.95 -12.83
C ASN A 581 4.46 -9.01 -13.62
N VAL A 582 5.77 -9.24 -13.55
CA VAL A 582 6.81 -8.57 -14.36
C VAL A 582 6.54 -8.62 -15.88
N ARG A 583 5.63 -9.48 -16.33
CA ARG A 583 5.20 -9.57 -17.74
C ARG A 583 4.17 -8.52 -18.14
N SER A 584 3.60 -7.77 -17.21
CA SER A 584 2.71 -6.66 -17.52
C SER A 584 3.53 -5.39 -17.79
N THR A 585 3.27 -4.75 -18.94
CA THR A 585 3.91 -3.48 -19.32
C THR A 585 2.88 -2.40 -19.57
N VAL A 586 3.34 -1.14 -19.61
CA VAL A 586 2.50 0.02 -19.95
C VAL A 586 1.73 -0.21 -21.25
N ALA A 587 2.41 -0.70 -22.28
CA ALA A 587 1.77 -0.97 -23.59
C ALA A 587 0.73 -2.09 -23.52
N THR A 588 0.96 -3.17 -22.72
CA THR A 588 -0.02 -4.25 -22.58
C THR A 588 -1.25 -3.81 -21.82
N TYR A 589 -1.05 -3.07 -20.73
CA TYR A 589 -2.16 -2.59 -19.90
C TYR A 589 -3.04 -1.58 -20.65
N ALA A 590 -2.43 -0.63 -21.37
CA ALA A 590 -3.17 0.33 -22.22
C ALA A 590 -3.75 -0.28 -23.50
N GLY A 591 -3.54 -1.59 -23.75
CA GLY A 591 -3.98 -2.29 -24.95
C GLY A 591 -3.33 -1.79 -26.24
N VAL A 592 -2.18 -1.10 -26.15
CA VAL A 592 -1.38 -0.65 -27.29
C VAL A 592 -0.66 -1.84 -27.93
N HIS A 593 -0.09 -2.71 -27.09
CA HIS A 593 0.67 -3.87 -27.56
C HIS A 593 -0.16 -4.82 -28.43
N ASP A 594 -1.45 -5.03 -28.11
CA ASP A 594 -2.32 -5.88 -28.92
C ASP A 594 -2.56 -5.33 -30.32
N GLU A 595 -2.70 -4.01 -30.46
CA GLU A 595 -2.85 -3.37 -31.75
C GLU A 595 -1.52 -3.40 -32.53
N LEU A 596 -0.39 -3.19 -31.86
CA LEU A 596 0.93 -3.31 -32.50
C LEU A 596 1.16 -4.73 -33.03
N ARG A 597 0.87 -5.77 -32.26
CA ARG A 597 0.99 -7.17 -32.71
C ARG A 597 0.21 -7.43 -34.01
N LYS A 598 -1.03 -6.90 -34.09
CA LYS A 598 -1.86 -7.02 -35.32
C LYS A 598 -1.23 -6.29 -36.52
N LEU A 599 -0.59 -5.14 -36.27
CA LEU A 599 0.05 -4.37 -37.34
C LEU A 599 1.35 -5.04 -37.82
N TYR A 600 2.22 -5.49 -36.90
CA TYR A 600 3.47 -6.17 -37.26
C TYR A 600 3.23 -7.49 -37.98
N ALA A 601 2.19 -8.25 -37.62
CA ALA A 601 1.80 -9.46 -38.35
C ALA A 601 1.34 -9.22 -39.81
N LYS A 602 0.97 -7.97 -40.14
CA LYS A 602 0.58 -7.61 -41.53
C LYS A 602 1.76 -7.20 -42.40
N SER A 603 2.97 -7.01 -41.83
CA SER A 603 4.17 -6.66 -42.58
C SER A 603 4.56 -7.75 -43.60
N ALA A 604 5.24 -7.35 -44.69
CA ALA A 604 5.69 -8.27 -45.71
C ALA A 604 6.58 -9.39 -45.15
N THR A 605 7.56 -9.04 -44.35
CA THR A 605 8.52 -9.95 -43.71
C THR A 605 7.83 -10.93 -42.76
N ALA A 606 6.81 -10.47 -41.97
CA ALA A 606 6.07 -11.37 -41.09
C ALA A 606 5.26 -12.39 -41.87
N LYS A 607 4.59 -11.97 -42.95
CA LYS A 607 3.83 -12.87 -43.86
C LYS A 607 4.73 -13.87 -44.54
N GLU A 608 5.89 -13.45 -45.06
CA GLU A 608 6.88 -14.33 -45.71
C GLU A 608 7.38 -15.42 -44.74
N LYS A 609 7.65 -15.04 -43.47
CA LYS A 609 8.10 -15.96 -42.42
C LYS A 609 6.94 -16.72 -41.72
N GLY A 610 5.68 -16.46 -42.09
CA GLY A 610 4.47 -17.15 -41.57
C GLY A 610 4.08 -16.73 -40.15
N TYR A 611 4.58 -15.60 -39.63
CA TYR A 611 4.25 -15.13 -38.28
C TYR A 611 2.86 -14.50 -38.19
N LYS A 612 2.12 -14.88 -37.15
CA LYS A 612 0.79 -14.36 -36.81
C LYS A 612 0.87 -13.38 -35.65
N ALA A 613 -0.20 -12.66 -35.36
CA ALA A 613 -0.25 -11.72 -34.22
C ALA A 613 0.06 -12.37 -32.86
N SER A 614 -0.25 -13.67 -32.68
CA SER A 614 0.11 -14.43 -31.50
C SER A 614 1.63 -14.57 -31.28
N ASP A 615 2.39 -14.67 -32.38
CA ASP A 615 3.84 -14.91 -32.33
C ASP A 615 4.62 -13.71 -31.82
N PHE A 616 4.04 -12.51 -31.93
CA PHE A 616 4.58 -11.26 -31.37
C PHE A 616 4.28 -11.05 -29.88
N SER A 617 3.63 -12.02 -29.22
CA SER A 617 3.47 -11.96 -27.77
C SER A 617 4.74 -12.41 -27.06
N TYR A 618 5.37 -11.55 -26.28
CA TYR A 618 6.52 -11.96 -25.44
C TYR A 618 6.10 -12.86 -24.27
N ASN A 619 4.81 -13.06 -24.00
CA ASN A 619 4.32 -13.97 -22.98
C ASN A 619 4.21 -15.42 -23.49
N THR A 620 3.72 -15.61 -24.71
CA THR A 620 3.36 -16.93 -25.25
C THR A 620 3.79 -17.15 -26.70
N GLY A 621 4.29 -16.11 -27.41
CA GLY A 621 4.56 -16.14 -28.82
C GLY A 621 5.93 -16.77 -29.18
N ALA A 622 6.07 -17.19 -30.43
CA ALA A 622 7.30 -17.79 -30.98
C ALA A 622 8.49 -16.81 -31.01
N LEU A 623 8.22 -15.50 -31.05
CA LEU A 623 9.25 -14.45 -31.07
C LEU A 623 9.68 -13.99 -29.67
N ARG A 624 9.24 -14.65 -28.59
CA ARG A 624 9.71 -14.37 -27.24
C ARG A 624 11.18 -14.81 -27.06
N CYS A 625 11.87 -14.14 -26.17
CA CYS A 625 13.25 -14.52 -25.80
C CYS A 625 13.28 -15.90 -25.14
N PRO A 626 14.02 -16.86 -25.66
CA PRO A 626 14.13 -18.19 -25.03
C PRO A 626 14.95 -18.17 -23.71
N GLY A 627 15.92 -17.26 -23.57
CA GLY A 627 16.79 -17.19 -22.41
C GLY A 627 16.10 -16.72 -21.12
N CYS A 628 15.12 -15.82 -21.24
CA CYS A 628 14.36 -15.32 -20.08
C CYS A 628 12.87 -15.68 -20.16
N ASP A 629 12.44 -16.46 -21.13
CA ASP A 629 11.05 -16.81 -21.35
C ASP A 629 10.11 -15.57 -21.40
N GLY A 630 10.62 -14.47 -21.98
CA GLY A 630 9.87 -13.22 -22.16
C GLY A 630 9.73 -12.34 -20.92
N THR A 631 10.44 -12.61 -19.84
CA THR A 631 10.45 -11.74 -18.63
C THR A 631 11.36 -10.52 -18.80
N GLY A 632 12.36 -10.59 -19.68
CA GLY A 632 13.38 -9.55 -19.87
C GLY A 632 14.51 -9.65 -18.83
N VAL A 633 14.31 -10.36 -17.73
CA VAL A 633 15.26 -10.51 -16.65
C VAL A 633 15.50 -11.99 -16.34
N VAL A 634 16.67 -12.29 -15.79
CA VAL A 634 17.01 -13.60 -15.22
C VAL A 634 17.19 -13.42 -13.73
N ASN A 635 16.44 -14.23 -12.98
CA ASN A 635 16.60 -14.29 -11.52
C ASN A 635 17.77 -15.21 -11.22
N LEU A 636 18.76 -14.70 -10.54
CA LEU A 636 19.88 -15.48 -10.02
C LEU A 636 19.61 -15.79 -8.55
N ASP A 637 19.18 -17.05 -8.28
CA ASP A 637 19.17 -17.60 -6.94
C ASP A 637 20.64 -17.83 -6.53
N VAL A 638 21.21 -16.87 -5.84
CA VAL A 638 22.54 -16.99 -5.27
C VAL A 638 22.38 -17.41 -3.81
N GLN A 639 22.68 -18.66 -3.50
CA GLN A 639 22.65 -19.19 -2.12
C GLN A 639 23.22 -18.14 -1.15
N PHE A 640 22.41 -17.74 -0.15
CA PHE A 640 22.74 -16.76 0.90
C PHE A 640 22.75 -15.28 0.50
N LEU A 641 22.30 -14.92 -0.71
CA LEU A 641 22.04 -13.52 -1.09
C LEU A 641 20.56 -13.35 -1.46
N PRO A 642 19.99 -12.13 -1.37
CA PRO A 642 18.68 -11.86 -1.93
C PRO A 642 18.69 -12.17 -3.43
N ASP A 643 17.58 -12.68 -3.96
CA ASP A 643 17.40 -12.90 -5.39
C ASP A 643 17.77 -11.65 -6.18
N VAL A 644 18.74 -11.78 -7.08
CA VAL A 644 19.20 -10.67 -7.92
C VAL A 644 18.60 -10.83 -9.31
N ASN A 645 17.76 -9.90 -9.71
CA ASN A 645 17.28 -9.81 -11.07
C ASN A 645 18.30 -9.06 -11.93
N ILE A 646 18.86 -9.73 -12.93
CA ILE A 646 19.73 -9.11 -13.92
C ILE A 646 19.03 -9.05 -15.28
N PRO A 647 19.27 -8.00 -16.09
CA PRO A 647 18.80 -7.99 -17.48
C PRO A 647 19.26 -9.24 -18.21
N CYS A 648 18.36 -9.89 -18.92
CA CYS A 648 18.66 -11.10 -19.67
C CYS A 648 19.82 -10.84 -20.65
N PRO A 649 20.91 -11.61 -20.63
CA PRO A 649 22.06 -11.40 -21.51
C PRO A 649 21.71 -11.55 -23.01
N ASP A 650 20.71 -12.41 -23.33
CA ASP A 650 20.32 -12.68 -24.72
C ASP A 650 19.50 -11.54 -25.32
N CYS A 651 18.49 -11.04 -24.62
CA CYS A 651 17.60 -10.00 -25.12
C CYS A 651 17.87 -8.61 -24.52
N ARG A 652 18.77 -8.49 -23.54
CA ARG A 652 19.12 -7.22 -22.87
C ARG A 652 17.92 -6.44 -22.32
N GLY A 653 16.90 -7.16 -21.85
CA GLY A 653 15.68 -6.56 -21.30
C GLY A 653 14.51 -6.45 -22.31
N SER A 654 14.75 -6.56 -23.62
CA SER A 654 13.70 -6.37 -24.63
C SER A 654 12.59 -7.42 -24.65
N ARG A 655 12.78 -8.58 -23.98
CA ARG A 655 11.83 -9.71 -23.90
C ARG A 655 11.67 -10.52 -25.19
N TYR A 656 12.25 -10.06 -26.30
CA TYR A 656 12.12 -10.66 -27.62
C TYR A 656 13.38 -11.37 -28.08
N ALA A 657 13.18 -12.42 -28.90
CA ALA A 657 14.27 -13.07 -29.62
C ALA A 657 14.81 -12.17 -30.75
N ARG A 658 16.05 -12.40 -31.18
CA ARG A 658 16.70 -11.65 -32.27
C ARG A 658 15.84 -11.59 -33.53
N ALA A 659 15.15 -12.67 -33.90
CA ALA A 659 14.29 -12.73 -35.08
C ALA A 659 13.18 -11.65 -35.09
N ALA A 660 12.78 -11.13 -33.94
CA ALA A 660 11.77 -10.07 -33.85
C ALA A 660 12.29 -8.72 -34.39
N TYR A 661 13.60 -8.47 -34.33
CA TYR A 661 14.23 -7.25 -34.82
C TYR A 661 14.29 -7.16 -36.34
N ASP A 662 14.24 -8.33 -37.05
CA ASP A 662 14.20 -8.39 -38.51
C ASP A 662 12.87 -7.92 -39.08
N ILE A 663 11.81 -7.94 -38.26
CA ILE A 663 10.45 -7.64 -38.69
C ILE A 663 10.14 -6.18 -38.37
N LYS A 664 10.17 -5.34 -39.41
CA LYS A 664 9.98 -3.91 -39.29
C LYS A 664 8.73 -3.42 -39.98
N ILE A 665 8.17 -2.33 -39.45
CA ILE A 665 7.12 -1.55 -40.09
C ILE A 665 7.72 -0.20 -40.45
N THR A 666 7.45 0.28 -41.65
CA THR A 666 7.87 1.59 -42.14
C THR A 666 6.70 2.56 -42.04
N ASN A 667 6.90 3.72 -41.42
CA ASN A 667 5.90 4.79 -41.39
C ASN A 667 5.95 5.62 -42.69
N LYS A 668 5.03 6.57 -42.87
CA LYS A 668 5.00 7.44 -44.06
C LYS A 668 6.22 8.36 -44.24
N THR A 669 6.99 8.58 -43.17
CA THR A 669 8.22 9.36 -43.23
C THR A 669 9.46 8.53 -43.61
N GLY A 670 9.29 7.24 -43.88
CA GLY A 670 10.35 6.33 -44.29
C GLY A 670 11.14 5.68 -43.18
N ILE A 671 10.75 5.92 -41.89
CA ILE A 671 11.42 5.34 -40.72
C ILE A 671 10.90 3.91 -40.53
N SER A 672 11.83 2.96 -40.39
CA SER A 672 11.52 1.53 -40.21
C SER A 672 11.94 1.08 -38.81
N ILE A 673 10.99 0.60 -37.99
CA ILE A 673 11.21 0.20 -36.60
C ILE A 673 10.62 -1.18 -36.37
N SER A 674 11.33 -2.04 -35.62
CA SER A 674 10.84 -3.33 -35.14
C SER A 674 9.99 -3.18 -33.88
N LEU A 675 9.22 -4.20 -33.53
CA LEU A 675 8.38 -4.16 -32.33
C LEU A 675 9.23 -4.02 -31.05
N PRO A 676 10.35 -4.75 -30.84
CA PRO A 676 11.21 -4.53 -29.67
C PRO A 676 11.75 -3.10 -29.58
N GLU A 677 12.24 -2.52 -30.70
CA GLU A 677 12.72 -1.14 -30.73
C GLU A 677 11.62 -0.13 -30.37
N LEU A 678 10.37 -0.37 -30.82
CA LEU A 678 9.25 0.48 -30.49
C LEU A 678 8.83 0.34 -29.01
N MET A 679 8.94 -0.84 -28.42
CA MET A 679 8.66 -1.06 -27.00
C MET A 679 9.68 -0.35 -26.09
N ASP A 680 10.91 -0.16 -26.54
CA ASP A 680 11.95 0.58 -25.82
C ASP A 680 11.80 2.11 -25.91
N MET A 681 10.92 2.60 -26.80
CA MET A 681 10.68 4.05 -26.94
C MET A 681 9.77 4.56 -25.82
N ASP A 682 10.03 5.81 -25.41
CA ASP A 682 9.07 6.57 -24.63
C ASP A 682 7.81 6.91 -25.45
N ILE A 683 6.69 7.10 -24.75
CA ILE A 683 5.38 7.33 -25.40
C ILE A 683 5.41 8.57 -26.30
N ASN A 684 6.10 9.66 -25.91
CA ASN A 684 6.18 10.87 -26.72
C ASN A 684 6.86 10.59 -28.07
N SER A 685 7.98 9.85 -28.05
CA SER A 685 8.71 9.44 -29.26
C SER A 685 7.90 8.44 -30.09
N ALA A 686 7.22 7.49 -29.43
CA ALA A 686 6.37 6.50 -30.09
C ALA A 686 5.16 7.14 -30.80
N ILE A 687 4.60 8.23 -30.27
CA ILE A 687 3.51 8.99 -30.89
C ILE A 687 3.94 9.51 -32.27
N ASP A 688 5.15 10.04 -32.38
CA ASP A 688 5.66 10.62 -33.64
C ASP A 688 5.80 9.54 -34.72
N PHE A 689 6.27 8.36 -34.36
CA PHE A 689 6.36 7.22 -35.27
C PHE A 689 4.97 6.66 -35.66
N CYS A 690 4.04 6.60 -34.71
CA CYS A 690 2.73 5.97 -34.87
C CYS A 690 1.64 6.90 -35.43
N LYS A 691 1.95 8.12 -35.91
CA LYS A 691 0.96 9.07 -36.44
C LYS A 691 0.00 8.49 -37.46
N ASP A 692 0.48 7.56 -38.28
CA ASP A 692 -0.32 6.90 -39.33
C ASP A 692 -1.13 5.69 -38.83
N MET A 693 -0.93 5.26 -37.60
CA MET A 693 -1.57 4.09 -36.98
C MET A 693 -2.72 4.55 -36.08
N LYS A 694 -3.88 4.89 -36.68
CA LYS A 694 -5.00 5.60 -36.05
C LYS A 694 -5.33 5.12 -34.62
N ILE A 695 -5.51 3.81 -34.40
CA ILE A 695 -5.91 3.27 -33.08
C ILE A 695 -4.74 3.38 -32.07
N VAL A 696 -3.53 3.03 -32.49
CA VAL A 696 -2.33 3.13 -31.66
C VAL A 696 -2.08 4.59 -31.30
N TYR A 697 -2.12 5.49 -32.26
CA TYR A 697 -1.96 6.93 -32.07
C TYR A 697 -2.96 7.52 -31.06
N GLN A 698 -4.25 7.13 -31.14
CA GLN A 698 -5.27 7.57 -30.19
C GLN A 698 -4.95 7.11 -28.76
N LYS A 699 -4.57 5.84 -28.58
CA LYS A 699 -4.21 5.30 -27.26
C LYS A 699 -2.97 5.96 -26.68
N LEU A 700 -1.94 6.19 -27.49
CA LEU A 700 -0.72 6.87 -27.07
C LEU A 700 -1.00 8.32 -26.68
N ASN A 701 -1.87 9.03 -27.41
CA ASN A 701 -2.27 10.40 -27.04
C ASN A 701 -3.02 10.46 -25.70
N ILE A 702 -3.84 9.46 -25.39
CA ILE A 702 -4.49 9.35 -24.06
C ILE A 702 -3.42 9.22 -22.99
N LEU A 703 -2.43 8.36 -23.16
CA LEU A 703 -1.32 8.21 -22.20
C LEU A 703 -0.52 9.52 -22.04
N LYS A 704 -0.29 10.23 -23.13
CA LYS A 704 0.36 11.55 -23.09
C LYS A 704 -0.49 12.58 -22.33
N GLN A 705 -1.80 12.64 -22.57
CA GLN A 705 -2.73 13.53 -21.87
C GLN A 705 -2.78 13.24 -20.36
N LEU A 706 -2.56 11.98 -19.98
CA LEU A 706 -2.42 11.54 -18.59
C LEU A 706 -1.05 11.90 -17.97
N GLY A 707 -0.17 12.60 -18.70
CA GLY A 707 1.17 12.94 -18.22
C GLY A 707 2.12 11.76 -18.12
N LEU A 708 1.84 10.66 -18.85
CA LEU A 708 2.68 9.45 -18.88
C LEU A 708 3.61 9.40 -20.09
N GLY A 709 3.75 10.49 -20.84
CA GLY A 709 4.49 10.56 -22.08
C GLY A 709 5.97 10.19 -22.00
N TYR A 710 6.57 10.25 -20.83
CA TYR A 710 7.98 9.91 -20.57
C TYR A 710 8.23 8.43 -20.30
N LEU A 711 7.20 7.66 -19.97
CA LEU A 711 7.34 6.21 -19.74
C LEU A 711 7.64 5.49 -21.04
N THR A 712 8.44 4.42 -20.97
CA THR A 712 8.64 3.55 -22.12
C THR A 712 7.45 2.62 -22.29
N LEU A 713 7.15 2.22 -23.53
CA LEU A 713 6.06 1.28 -23.79
C LEU A 713 6.30 -0.08 -23.13
N GLY A 714 7.57 -0.48 -22.99
CA GLY A 714 8.00 -1.73 -22.35
C GLY A 714 8.19 -1.63 -20.84
N GLU A 715 7.96 -0.46 -20.21
CA GLU A 715 8.08 -0.27 -18.77
C GLU A 715 7.19 -1.26 -18.01
N GLU A 716 7.75 -1.90 -16.99
CA GLU A 716 7.01 -2.88 -16.17
C GLU A 716 5.99 -2.17 -15.28
N THR A 717 4.74 -2.67 -15.26
CA THR A 717 3.72 -2.03 -14.41
C THR A 717 4.00 -2.11 -12.91
N PRO A 718 4.69 -3.13 -12.36
CA PRO A 718 5.08 -3.12 -10.95
C PRO A 718 6.13 -2.08 -10.57
N SER A 719 6.91 -1.56 -11.54
CA SER A 719 7.95 -0.53 -11.30
C SER A 719 7.38 0.89 -11.23
N LEU A 720 6.12 1.08 -11.66
CA LEU A 720 5.47 2.37 -11.69
C LEU A 720 5.24 2.94 -10.27
N SER A 721 5.39 4.25 -10.12
CA SER A 721 4.97 4.95 -8.92
C SER A 721 3.45 4.86 -8.71
N GLY A 722 2.97 5.19 -7.49
CA GLY A 722 1.53 5.16 -7.19
C GLY A 722 0.70 6.03 -8.13
N GLY A 723 1.15 7.26 -8.35
CA GLY A 723 0.46 8.20 -9.23
C GLY A 723 0.51 7.79 -10.72
N GLU A 724 1.62 7.21 -11.19
CA GLU A 724 1.71 6.64 -12.55
C GLU A 724 0.75 5.49 -12.75
N ALA A 725 0.67 4.58 -11.78
CA ALA A 725 -0.27 3.46 -11.81
C ALA A 725 -1.73 3.95 -11.83
N GLN A 726 -2.11 4.92 -11.01
CA GLN A 726 -3.44 5.50 -11.01
C GLN A 726 -3.79 6.14 -12.36
N ARG A 727 -2.88 6.95 -12.93
CA ARG A 727 -3.09 7.58 -14.23
C ARG A 727 -3.18 6.54 -15.36
N LEU A 728 -2.40 5.46 -15.28
CA LEU A 728 -2.47 4.39 -16.27
C LEU A 728 -3.82 3.63 -16.19
N LYS A 729 -4.39 3.44 -14.99
CA LYS A 729 -5.74 2.86 -14.81
C LYS A 729 -6.82 3.65 -15.56
N LEU A 730 -6.67 4.95 -15.66
CA LEU A 730 -7.61 5.81 -16.38
C LEU A 730 -7.53 5.72 -17.92
N ALA A 731 -6.42 5.20 -18.45
CA ALA A 731 -6.21 5.19 -19.90
C ALA A 731 -7.31 4.47 -20.68
N SER A 732 -7.97 3.48 -20.09
CA SER A 732 -9.09 2.75 -20.70
C SER A 732 -10.44 3.48 -20.62
N GLU A 733 -10.54 4.51 -19.80
CA GLU A 733 -11.78 5.19 -19.45
C GLU A 733 -11.94 6.54 -20.15
N ILE A 734 -10.86 7.24 -20.40
CA ILE A 734 -10.87 8.53 -21.10
C ILE A 734 -11.42 8.36 -22.53
N GLY A 735 -12.40 9.16 -22.91
CA GLY A 735 -12.98 9.17 -24.26
C GLY A 735 -14.36 8.52 -24.39
N LYS A 736 -14.86 7.85 -23.34
CA LYS A 736 -16.24 7.33 -23.29
C LYS A 736 -17.18 8.38 -22.70
N THR A 737 -18.48 8.34 -23.03
CA THR A 737 -19.54 9.10 -22.32
C THR A 737 -19.73 8.48 -20.94
N GLN A 738 -19.89 9.30 -19.90
CA GLN A 738 -19.79 8.84 -18.52
C GLN A 738 -20.79 9.51 -17.55
N ASN A 739 -21.95 9.94 -18.07
CA ASN A 739 -22.98 10.67 -17.31
C ASN A 739 -23.54 9.88 -16.13
N ASP A 740 -23.39 8.57 -16.13
CA ASP A 740 -23.87 7.61 -15.14
C ASP A 740 -22.74 7.00 -14.29
N THR A 741 -21.54 7.54 -14.40
CA THR A 741 -20.34 6.99 -13.77
C THR A 741 -19.81 7.89 -12.67
N VAL A 742 -19.53 7.30 -11.50
CA VAL A 742 -18.80 7.92 -10.39
C VAL A 742 -17.35 7.41 -10.41
N PHE A 743 -16.40 8.31 -10.52
CA PHE A 743 -14.98 8.03 -10.31
C PHE A 743 -14.58 8.42 -8.90
N VAL A 744 -13.96 7.50 -8.18
CA VAL A 744 -13.41 7.73 -6.84
C VAL A 744 -11.89 7.59 -6.91
N PHE A 745 -11.18 8.63 -6.49
CA PHE A 745 -9.72 8.65 -6.44
C PHE A 745 -9.24 8.71 -5.00
N ASP A 746 -8.25 7.88 -4.68
CA ASP A 746 -7.61 7.86 -3.37
C ASP A 746 -6.21 8.45 -3.47
N GLU A 747 -6.04 9.68 -2.95
CA GLU A 747 -4.80 10.45 -2.90
C GLU A 747 -4.02 10.48 -4.25
N PRO A 748 -4.63 10.93 -5.34
CA PRO A 748 -4.01 10.86 -6.68
C PRO A 748 -2.87 11.87 -6.91
N SER A 749 -2.69 12.86 -6.04
CA SER A 749 -1.57 13.81 -6.11
C SER A 749 -0.26 13.28 -5.50
N ILE A 750 -0.29 12.10 -4.87
CA ILE A 750 0.89 11.50 -4.24
C ILE A 750 2.09 11.47 -5.19
N GLY A 751 3.19 12.08 -4.77
CA GLY A 751 4.46 12.09 -5.52
C GLY A 751 4.41 12.94 -6.80
N LEU A 752 3.45 13.86 -6.92
CA LEU A 752 3.33 14.74 -8.07
C LEU A 752 3.96 16.13 -7.80
N HIS A 753 4.80 16.55 -8.72
CA HIS A 753 5.25 17.94 -8.77
C HIS A 753 4.04 18.88 -9.06
N PRO A 754 3.99 20.13 -8.57
CA PRO A 754 2.89 21.07 -8.86
C PRO A 754 2.51 21.18 -10.35
N LEU A 755 3.47 21.07 -11.28
CA LEU A 755 3.18 21.01 -12.72
C LEU A 755 2.42 19.74 -13.12
N ASP A 756 2.70 18.60 -12.46
CA ASP A 756 2.00 17.33 -12.72
C ASP A 756 0.58 17.35 -12.10
N VAL A 757 0.38 18.07 -10.98
CA VAL A 757 -0.95 18.33 -10.40
C VAL A 757 -1.83 19.11 -11.38
N GLN A 758 -1.25 20.05 -12.16
CA GLN A 758 -1.97 20.74 -13.22
C GLN A 758 -2.49 19.78 -14.30
N VAL A 759 -1.67 18.80 -14.69
CA VAL A 759 -2.07 17.75 -15.64
C VAL A 759 -3.21 16.92 -15.06
N LEU A 760 -3.12 16.54 -13.77
CA LEU A 760 -4.16 15.77 -13.07
C LEU A 760 -5.50 16.54 -13.02
N LEU A 761 -5.48 17.83 -12.73
CA LEU A 761 -6.68 18.67 -12.78
C LEU A 761 -7.29 18.73 -14.19
N GLY A 762 -6.47 18.74 -15.23
CA GLY A 762 -6.91 18.61 -16.62
C GLY A 762 -7.60 17.27 -16.90
N VAL A 763 -7.12 16.18 -16.30
CA VAL A 763 -7.75 14.85 -16.39
C VAL A 763 -9.12 14.85 -15.71
N PHE A 764 -9.25 15.41 -14.51
CA PHE A 764 -10.55 15.56 -13.83
C PHE A 764 -11.52 16.38 -14.67
N GLN A 765 -11.08 17.49 -15.25
CA GLN A 765 -11.92 18.29 -16.14
C GLN A 765 -12.40 17.49 -17.35
N ALA A 766 -11.53 16.69 -17.98
CA ALA A 766 -11.91 15.86 -19.12
C ALA A 766 -12.96 14.80 -18.77
N LEU A 767 -12.95 14.26 -17.55
CA LEU A 767 -13.98 13.33 -17.05
C LEU A 767 -15.30 14.07 -16.81
N LEU A 768 -15.26 15.24 -16.17
CA LEU A 768 -16.43 16.08 -15.91
C LEU A 768 -17.10 16.56 -17.22
N ASP A 769 -16.31 16.92 -18.23
CA ASP A 769 -16.80 17.31 -19.56
C ASP A 769 -17.53 16.16 -20.27
N LYS A 770 -17.30 14.90 -19.85
CA LYS A 770 -18.02 13.70 -20.32
C LYS A 770 -19.22 13.37 -19.45
N GLY A 771 -19.54 14.19 -18.46
CA GLY A 771 -20.67 14.05 -17.55
C GLY A 771 -20.40 13.19 -16.31
N ALA A 772 -19.16 12.75 -16.08
CA ALA A 772 -18.81 11.96 -14.89
C ALA A 772 -18.97 12.77 -13.59
N THR A 773 -19.21 12.07 -12.49
CA THR A 773 -19.04 12.59 -11.15
C THR A 773 -17.65 12.18 -10.66
N VAL A 774 -16.86 13.11 -10.13
CA VAL A 774 -15.49 12.86 -9.67
C VAL A 774 -15.40 13.14 -8.16
N ILE A 775 -15.03 12.13 -7.39
CA ILE A 775 -14.82 12.22 -5.94
C ILE A 775 -13.36 11.91 -5.66
N VAL A 776 -12.69 12.78 -4.91
CA VAL A 776 -11.25 12.66 -4.65
C VAL A 776 -11.00 12.77 -3.15
N ILE A 777 -10.32 11.77 -2.57
CA ILE A 777 -9.77 11.89 -1.22
C ILE A 777 -8.41 12.57 -1.37
N GLU A 778 -8.23 13.75 -0.75
CA GLU A 778 -7.02 14.55 -0.99
C GLU A 778 -6.59 15.44 0.18
N HIS A 779 -5.28 15.74 0.20
CA HIS A 779 -4.64 16.68 1.12
C HIS A 779 -3.95 17.84 0.40
N ASP A 780 -3.72 17.72 -0.91
CA ASP A 780 -3.07 18.72 -1.72
C ASP A 780 -3.95 19.98 -1.84
N LEU A 781 -3.38 21.11 -1.41
CA LEU A 781 -4.12 22.39 -1.37
C LEU A 781 -4.49 22.91 -2.77
N ASP A 782 -3.70 22.58 -3.79
CA ASP A 782 -3.99 22.98 -5.17
C ASP A 782 -5.20 22.22 -5.70
N VAL A 783 -5.30 20.91 -5.40
CA VAL A 783 -6.47 20.09 -5.77
C VAL A 783 -7.71 20.56 -5.01
N ILE A 784 -7.60 20.81 -3.69
CA ILE A 784 -8.70 21.27 -2.85
C ILE A 784 -9.22 22.64 -3.34
N SER A 785 -8.32 23.59 -3.66
CA SER A 785 -8.67 24.92 -4.13
C SER A 785 -9.34 24.95 -5.51
N ASN A 786 -9.17 23.88 -6.30
CA ASN A 786 -9.77 23.67 -7.62
C ASN A 786 -11.02 22.77 -7.59
N ALA A 787 -11.49 22.35 -6.43
CA ALA A 787 -12.72 21.58 -6.28
C ALA A 787 -13.96 22.45 -6.52
N ASP A 788 -15.05 21.84 -6.99
CA ASP A 788 -16.37 22.47 -6.99
C ASP A 788 -16.94 22.41 -5.57
N PHE A 789 -16.82 21.27 -4.91
CA PHE A 789 -17.34 20.99 -3.59
C PHE A 789 -16.29 20.32 -2.71
N VAL A 790 -16.23 20.68 -1.45
CA VAL A 790 -15.28 20.10 -0.48
C VAL A 790 -16.06 19.58 0.72
N ILE A 791 -15.69 18.41 1.20
CA ILE A 791 -16.15 17.82 2.45
C ILE A 791 -14.95 17.69 3.38
N ASP A 792 -14.92 18.48 4.46
CA ASP A 792 -13.82 18.47 5.43
C ASP A 792 -14.18 17.61 6.65
N MET A 793 -13.40 16.56 6.85
CA MET A 793 -13.59 15.61 7.96
C MET A 793 -12.65 15.92 9.12
N GLY A 794 -13.20 15.87 10.34
CA GLY A 794 -12.43 16.16 11.53
C GLY A 794 -13.25 16.11 12.81
N PRO A 795 -12.94 16.98 13.79
CA PRO A 795 -11.82 17.98 13.81
C PRO A 795 -10.44 17.38 14.04
N GLY A 796 -10.33 16.16 14.53
CA GLY A 796 -9.07 15.46 14.81
C GLY A 796 -8.98 14.10 14.15
N GLY A 797 -7.97 13.32 14.51
CA GLY A 797 -7.84 11.90 14.13
C GLY A 797 -8.42 10.96 15.20
N GLY A 798 -8.78 9.74 14.81
CA GLY A 798 -9.32 8.72 15.72
C GLY A 798 -10.65 9.12 16.35
N GLU A 799 -10.81 8.92 17.65
CA GLU A 799 -12.06 9.23 18.38
C GLU A 799 -12.44 10.72 18.38
N ALA A 800 -11.45 11.60 18.24
CA ALA A 800 -11.67 13.05 18.13
C ALA A 800 -12.12 13.47 16.71
N GLY A 801 -12.11 12.53 15.75
CA GLY A 801 -12.53 12.72 14.37
C GLY A 801 -13.89 12.11 14.07
N GLY A 802 -14.06 11.70 12.82
CA GLY A 802 -15.22 10.97 12.36
C GLY A 802 -16.47 11.81 12.13
N LEU A 803 -16.35 13.12 12.03
CA LEU A 803 -17.45 14.06 11.75
C LEU A 803 -17.16 14.82 10.45
N VAL A 804 -18.22 15.22 9.76
CA VAL A 804 -18.13 16.26 8.73
C VAL A 804 -18.13 17.60 9.47
N VAL A 805 -16.99 18.29 9.44
CA VAL A 805 -16.80 19.59 10.12
C VAL A 805 -17.35 20.74 9.28
N ALA A 806 -17.16 20.62 7.97
CA ALA A 806 -17.61 21.60 7.00
C ALA A 806 -17.85 20.94 5.65
N SER A 807 -18.83 21.44 4.89
CA SER A 807 -19.04 21.09 3.49
C SER A 807 -19.47 22.32 2.70
N GLY A 808 -18.99 22.46 1.47
CA GLY A 808 -19.29 23.63 0.63
C GLY A 808 -18.19 23.90 -0.39
N THR A 809 -18.17 25.07 -0.95
CA THR A 809 -17.10 25.53 -1.85
C THR A 809 -15.78 25.70 -1.10
N PRO A 810 -14.62 25.67 -1.79
CA PRO A 810 -13.33 25.94 -1.14
C PRO A 810 -13.28 27.24 -0.35
N GLN A 811 -13.99 28.27 -0.80
CA GLN A 811 -14.09 29.55 -0.12
C GLN A 811 -14.88 29.44 1.21
N GLU A 812 -15.98 28.68 1.23
CA GLU A 812 -16.75 28.44 2.45
C GLU A 812 -15.95 27.62 3.48
N ILE A 813 -15.14 26.66 3.02
CA ILE A 813 -14.23 25.90 3.88
C ILE A 813 -13.17 26.83 4.49
N LYS A 814 -12.58 27.70 3.69
CA LYS A 814 -11.60 28.70 4.16
C LYS A 814 -12.16 29.63 5.24
N GLU A 815 -13.41 30.02 5.13
CA GLU A 815 -14.10 30.94 6.07
C GLU A 815 -14.57 30.20 7.34
N ASN A 816 -14.64 28.87 7.33
CA ASN A 816 -15.11 28.08 8.47
C ASN A 816 -14.02 27.96 9.54
N LYS A 817 -14.27 28.58 10.70
CA LYS A 817 -13.32 28.58 11.84
C LYS A 817 -13.04 27.20 12.44
N ASN A 818 -13.95 26.23 12.25
CA ASN A 818 -13.82 24.88 12.76
C ASN A 818 -13.00 23.98 11.81
N SER A 819 -12.84 24.39 10.55
CA SER A 819 -12.05 23.67 9.57
C SER A 819 -10.55 23.86 9.82
N ILE A 820 -9.84 22.77 10.03
CA ILE A 820 -8.37 22.80 10.11
C ILE A 820 -7.80 23.01 8.72
N THR A 821 -8.34 22.33 7.70
CA THR A 821 -7.95 22.48 6.29
C THR A 821 -8.11 23.93 5.82
N GLY A 822 -9.22 24.57 6.17
CA GLY A 822 -9.51 25.96 5.81
C GLY A 822 -8.46 26.99 6.24
N LYS A 823 -7.69 26.71 7.30
CA LYS A 823 -6.60 27.59 7.75
C LYS A 823 -5.40 27.60 6.80
N TYR A 824 -5.29 26.61 5.92
CA TYR A 824 -4.18 26.46 4.97
C TYR A 824 -4.57 26.86 3.54
N LEU A 825 -5.89 26.97 3.23
CA LEU A 825 -6.41 27.46 1.97
C LEU A 825 -6.32 29.00 1.90
#